data_623ad6d23322e94554fa1722048a326d
#
_entry.id   623ad6d23322e94554fa1722048a326d
#
_cell.length_a   1.000
_cell.length_b   1.000
_cell.length_c   1.000
_cell.angle_alpha   90.00
_cell.angle_beta   90.00
_cell.angle_gamma   90.00
#
_symmetry.space_group_name_H-M   'P 1'
#
loop_
_entity.id
_entity.type
_entity.pdbx_description
1 polymer ?
#
loop_
_entity_poly.entity_id
_entity_poly.type
_entity_poly.pdbx_seq_one_letter_code
_entity_poly.pdbx_strand_id
1 'polypeptide(L)'
;MDSGAARDEVREDADRQICCSMTNVVLALVRSTGGDAAVRELTQSAGSERECGYLEDVGNWVSLDEACALLDAGATITGDPQFARRVGEATLRRHAGTQVATLLRSLGSVDAVLTAVTQTAAKLSTVTEMDAVEVGPGRGVVRAVARDGFSRRQRHCEWTSGLLAGLPILFGLPLARVHESECQAQGDAQCLYSVTWDAELAASAADPQQLVTALEVQLLAVSERLKGVYAVAGDLVSSEDVETVLRRIVERAADAVRAPSHILAVRPDPDAELQVFSRGIAERDARTLAHAAAAQEASLGDSTLVVEVASSRRAYGQLIAQYPSGIDFFPQEREMLGLYAKHAAAVLDMALALQESAQRHKQVDSLLALSHALAKAGTSAEVVERLAAAVPSVVDCDRISVWLWNDLEQTLRSQASWRRTPEAVADLGDVVIAPQDTPGLQHMLSERQPLFFDSSTEDSFVGQLMSRLDMVALTVVPIVARGAFLGILTVSVCDRPERLLPSSDLLERLTGVAALAAPAIQTGHLVDQLRHKASHDGLTGLLNRVGFRQHMDTALATAGAGHRVGLLFVDLNDFKRVNDLYGHDAGDQLIRETGARLDGVCRGGDHVARLGGDEFAIILPEVNADEEVRAAQERVRSAFSEPFAVNGLALSIGASVGGGVWPDDGHTVKELIRRADTAMYADKADNRRELTAARLPDAHLTTPTPG
;
A
#
# COMPACT_ATOMS: atom_id res chain seq x y z
N MET A 1 3.79 21.14 -27.44
CA MET A 1 3.76 22.37 -26.60
C MET A 1 5.00 22.44 -25.70
N ASP A 2 6.15 21.91 -26.19
CA ASP A 2 7.36 21.65 -25.34
C ASP A 2 8.55 22.57 -25.65
N SER A 3 8.38 23.54 -26.56
CA SER A 3 9.49 24.42 -26.94
C SER A 3 9.52 25.77 -26.20
N GLY A 4 8.48 26.08 -25.42
CA GLY A 4 8.38 27.29 -24.61
C GLY A 4 9.11 27.14 -23.28
N ALA A 5 8.82 26.07 -22.55
CA ALA A 5 9.40 25.81 -21.24
C ALA A 5 10.95 25.68 -21.28
N ALA A 6 11.49 24.98 -22.28
CA ALA A 6 12.95 24.84 -22.44
C ALA A 6 13.67 26.16 -22.79
N ARG A 7 12.97 27.13 -23.42
CA ARG A 7 13.56 28.47 -23.70
C ARG A 7 13.53 29.38 -22.48
N ASP A 8 12.56 29.22 -21.61
CA ASP A 8 12.49 29.99 -20.35
C ASP A 8 13.52 29.48 -19.34
N GLU A 9 13.72 28.17 -19.23
CA GLU A 9 14.77 27.59 -18.34
C GLU A 9 16.20 28.00 -18.72
N VAL A 10 16.52 28.00 -20.02
CA VAL A 10 17.87 28.44 -20.48
C VAL A 10 18.07 29.93 -20.26
N ARG A 11 17.01 30.74 -20.25
CA ARG A 11 17.07 32.19 -19.92
C ARG A 11 17.27 32.45 -18.44
N GLU A 12 16.66 31.65 -17.57
CA GLU A 12 16.77 31.80 -16.11
C GLU A 12 18.22 31.64 -15.60
N ASP A 13 19.01 30.71 -16.15
CA ASP A 13 20.39 30.46 -15.72
C ASP A 13 21.35 31.60 -16.11
N ALA A 14 21.11 32.23 -17.26
CA ALA A 14 21.89 33.36 -17.73
C ALA A 14 21.66 34.67 -16.93
N ASP A 15 20.54 34.77 -16.20
CA ASP A 15 20.04 36.01 -15.60
C ASP A 15 20.39 36.18 -14.10
N ARG A 16 21.15 35.26 -13.48
CA ARG A 16 21.46 35.31 -12.04
C ARG A 16 22.67 36.17 -11.69
N GLN A 17 22.57 37.42 -11.97
CA GLN A 17 23.69 38.36 -11.91
C GLN A 17 23.57 39.37 -10.77
N ILE A 18 22.35 39.86 -10.52
CA ILE A 18 22.08 40.85 -9.47
C ILE A 18 20.88 40.36 -8.63
N CYS A 19 21.04 40.32 -7.32
CA CYS A 19 20.02 39.90 -6.39
C CYS A 19 18.82 40.87 -6.36
N CYS A 20 17.59 40.38 -6.34
CA CYS A 20 16.38 41.17 -6.29
C CYS A 20 16.19 41.97 -4.98
N SER A 21 17.11 41.91 -4.02
CA SER A 21 17.19 42.87 -2.94
C SER A 21 17.34 44.30 -3.44
N MET A 22 18.00 44.52 -4.60
CA MET A 22 18.09 45.80 -5.27
C MET A 22 16.75 46.19 -5.91
N THR A 23 16.16 45.33 -6.71
CA THR A 23 14.90 45.61 -7.41
C THR A 23 13.74 45.86 -6.44
N ASN A 24 13.69 45.14 -5.32
CA ASN A 24 12.72 45.37 -4.23
C ASN A 24 12.82 46.83 -3.71
N VAL A 25 14.04 47.37 -3.56
CA VAL A 25 14.22 48.75 -3.14
C VAL A 25 13.85 49.74 -4.24
N VAL A 26 14.18 49.43 -5.50
CA VAL A 26 13.78 50.24 -6.67
C VAL A 26 12.26 50.40 -6.71
N LEU A 27 11.53 49.26 -6.66
CA LEU A 27 10.08 49.28 -6.68
C LEU A 27 9.47 50.06 -5.49
N ALA A 28 10.04 49.88 -4.31
CA ALA A 28 9.59 50.57 -3.12
C ALA A 28 9.75 52.09 -3.18
N LEU A 29 10.92 52.56 -3.66
CA LEU A 29 11.19 53.99 -3.82
C LEU A 29 10.30 54.62 -4.89
N VAL A 30 10.11 53.95 -6.03
CA VAL A 30 9.20 54.41 -7.09
C VAL A 30 7.76 54.38 -6.62
N ARG A 31 7.33 53.34 -5.90
CA ARG A 31 5.99 53.26 -5.31
C ARG A 31 5.69 54.40 -4.32
N SER A 32 6.71 54.83 -3.56
CA SER A 32 6.58 55.95 -2.64
C SER A 32 6.36 57.30 -3.35
N THR A 33 6.77 57.40 -4.63
CA THR A 33 6.62 58.64 -5.43
C THR A 33 5.28 58.71 -6.18
N GLY A 34 4.85 57.60 -6.79
CA GLY A 34 3.65 57.61 -7.66
C GLY A 34 2.76 56.38 -7.54
N GLY A 35 2.86 55.62 -6.45
CA GLY A 35 2.04 54.43 -6.20
C GLY A 35 2.30 53.29 -7.20
N ASP A 36 1.33 52.36 -7.30
CA ASP A 36 1.45 51.20 -8.20
C ASP A 36 1.38 51.57 -9.69
N ALA A 37 0.88 52.75 -10.03
CA ALA A 37 0.91 53.25 -11.41
C ALA A 37 2.33 53.54 -11.86
N ALA A 38 3.16 54.18 -11.02
CA ALA A 38 4.56 54.45 -11.29
C ALA A 38 5.38 53.14 -11.34
N VAL A 39 5.01 52.12 -10.56
CA VAL A 39 5.68 50.79 -10.62
C VAL A 39 5.38 50.10 -11.96
N ARG A 40 4.17 50.16 -12.47
CA ARG A 40 3.86 49.62 -13.82
C ARG A 40 4.60 50.41 -14.91
N GLU A 41 4.70 51.70 -14.83
CA GLU A 41 5.47 52.54 -15.76
C GLU A 41 6.97 52.16 -15.70
N LEU A 42 7.50 51.91 -14.51
CA LEU A 42 8.87 51.46 -14.30
C LEU A 42 9.19 50.16 -15.06
N THR A 43 8.36 49.11 -14.84
CA THR A 43 8.61 47.82 -15.49
C THR A 43 8.44 47.87 -16.99
N GLN A 44 7.47 48.64 -17.49
CA GLN A 44 7.33 48.88 -18.93
C GLN A 44 8.50 49.65 -19.54
N SER A 45 8.96 50.74 -18.89
CA SER A 45 10.07 51.55 -19.37
C SER A 45 11.41 50.79 -19.31
N ALA A 46 11.59 49.93 -18.35
CA ALA A 46 12.75 49.05 -18.24
C ALA A 46 12.72 47.86 -19.20
N GLY A 47 11.56 47.58 -19.86
CA GLY A 47 11.39 46.43 -20.72
C GLY A 47 11.42 45.09 -19.94
N SER A 48 11.08 45.11 -18.65
CA SER A 48 11.04 43.89 -17.84
C SER A 48 9.80 43.11 -18.13
N GLU A 49 9.95 41.83 -18.46
CA GLU A 49 8.86 40.86 -18.67
C GLU A 49 8.44 40.16 -17.37
N ARG A 50 9.16 40.42 -16.26
CA ARG A 50 8.93 39.77 -14.96
C ARG A 50 7.80 40.43 -14.20
N GLU A 51 7.05 39.63 -13.45
CA GLU A 51 5.98 40.13 -12.56
C GLU A 51 6.62 40.93 -11.39
N CYS A 52 5.89 41.94 -10.90
CA CYS A 52 6.33 42.72 -9.73
C CYS A 52 6.64 41.82 -8.52
N GLY A 53 5.87 40.78 -8.29
CA GLY A 53 6.09 39.82 -7.20
C GLY A 53 7.46 39.12 -7.29
N TYR A 54 7.91 38.78 -8.49
CA TYR A 54 9.23 38.21 -8.72
C TYR A 54 10.36 39.21 -8.38
N LEU A 55 10.21 40.45 -8.80
CA LEU A 55 11.17 41.52 -8.55
C LEU A 55 11.22 42.01 -7.09
N GLU A 56 10.13 41.76 -6.33
CA GLU A 56 10.04 42.06 -4.90
C GLU A 56 10.56 40.93 -4.02
N ASP A 57 10.65 39.72 -4.52
CA ASP A 57 11.19 38.57 -3.78
C ASP A 57 12.73 38.64 -3.76
N VAL A 58 13.28 38.90 -2.59
CA VAL A 58 14.72 39.03 -2.36
C VAL A 58 15.54 37.78 -2.58
N GLY A 59 14.89 36.60 -2.68
CA GLY A 59 15.54 35.34 -3.03
C GLY A 59 15.79 35.17 -4.52
N ASN A 60 15.16 36.00 -5.37
CA ASN A 60 15.30 35.94 -6.81
C ASN A 60 16.51 36.78 -7.32
N TRP A 61 16.85 36.56 -8.57
CA TRP A 61 17.97 37.19 -9.25
C TRP A 61 17.52 37.70 -10.64
N VAL A 62 18.16 38.76 -11.12
CA VAL A 62 17.93 39.33 -12.45
C VAL A 62 19.28 39.51 -13.18
N SER A 63 19.22 39.72 -14.50
CA SER A 63 20.41 40.08 -15.27
C SER A 63 20.93 41.48 -14.90
N LEU A 64 22.22 41.74 -15.15
CA LEU A 64 22.80 43.05 -14.98
C LEU A 64 22.11 44.10 -15.87
N ASP A 65 21.73 43.68 -17.08
CA ASP A 65 21.04 44.55 -18.01
C ASP A 65 19.67 44.99 -17.52
N GLU A 66 18.89 44.06 -17.05
CA GLU A 66 17.59 44.35 -16.46
C GLU A 66 17.70 45.19 -15.19
N ALA A 67 18.64 44.86 -14.33
CA ALA A 67 18.94 45.62 -13.12
C ALA A 67 19.29 47.11 -13.43
N CYS A 68 20.15 47.33 -14.41
CA CYS A 68 20.53 48.67 -14.83
C CYS A 68 19.37 49.43 -15.51
N ALA A 69 18.56 48.72 -16.33
CA ALA A 69 17.36 49.30 -16.97
C ALA A 69 16.32 49.76 -15.93
N LEU A 70 16.13 49.00 -14.88
CA LEU A 70 15.23 49.35 -13.76
C LEU A 70 15.77 50.59 -12.99
N LEU A 71 17.07 50.68 -12.78
CA LEU A 71 17.70 51.85 -12.15
C LEU A 71 17.56 53.11 -13.02
N ASP A 72 17.77 53.00 -14.35
CA ASP A 72 17.61 54.11 -15.29
C ASP A 72 16.18 54.60 -15.40
N ALA A 73 15.23 53.69 -15.51
CA ALA A 73 13.80 54.00 -15.52
C ALA A 73 13.36 54.63 -14.19
N GLY A 74 13.85 54.11 -13.06
CA GLY A 74 13.57 54.66 -11.73
C GLY A 74 14.10 56.09 -11.56
N ALA A 75 15.33 56.37 -12.04
CA ALA A 75 15.90 57.72 -12.05
C ALA A 75 15.06 58.70 -12.89
N THR A 76 14.55 58.22 -14.03
CA THR A 76 13.72 59.02 -14.94
C THR A 76 12.36 59.33 -14.31
N ILE A 77 11.67 58.35 -13.75
CA ILE A 77 10.32 58.50 -13.15
C ILE A 77 10.39 59.37 -11.89
N THR A 78 11.44 59.21 -11.08
CA THR A 78 11.58 59.99 -9.83
C THR A 78 12.20 61.37 -10.05
N GLY A 79 12.79 61.62 -11.21
CA GLY A 79 13.55 62.82 -11.52
C GLY A 79 14.85 62.97 -10.69
N ASP A 80 15.35 61.88 -10.13
CA ASP A 80 16.51 61.88 -9.24
C ASP A 80 17.75 61.34 -9.96
N PRO A 81 18.76 62.17 -10.30
CA PRO A 81 19.99 61.72 -10.93
C PRO A 81 20.82 60.75 -10.07
N GLN A 82 20.66 60.82 -8.74
CA GLN A 82 21.39 59.94 -7.79
C GLN A 82 20.55 58.72 -7.35
N PHE A 83 19.50 58.40 -8.08
CA PHE A 83 18.56 57.33 -7.73
C PHE A 83 19.27 55.98 -7.47
N ALA A 84 20.20 55.57 -8.35
CA ALA A 84 20.93 54.32 -8.19
C ALA A 84 21.76 54.27 -6.88
N ARG A 85 22.40 55.36 -6.52
CA ARG A 85 23.11 55.49 -5.24
C ARG A 85 22.19 55.40 -4.06
N ARG A 86 21.03 56.11 -4.09
CA ARG A 86 20.02 56.06 -3.03
C ARG A 86 19.40 54.65 -2.87
N VAL A 87 19.22 53.91 -3.96
CA VAL A 87 18.83 52.51 -3.91
C VAL A 87 19.84 51.70 -3.13
N GLY A 88 21.16 51.88 -3.40
CA GLY A 88 22.24 51.22 -2.66
C GLY A 88 22.22 51.56 -1.16
N GLU A 89 22.13 52.85 -0.80
CA GLU A 89 22.07 53.34 0.59
C GLU A 89 20.85 52.77 1.37
N ALA A 90 19.73 52.59 0.68
CA ALA A 90 18.50 52.07 1.27
C ALA A 90 18.44 50.52 1.37
N THR A 91 19.24 49.80 0.58
CA THR A 91 19.19 48.35 0.46
C THR A 91 19.43 47.68 1.80
N LEU A 92 20.50 47.99 2.50
CA LEU A 92 20.82 47.34 3.78
C LEU A 92 19.88 47.75 4.91
N ARG A 93 19.36 48.98 4.89
CA ARG A 93 18.37 49.48 5.85
C ARG A 93 17.05 48.75 5.68
N ARG A 94 16.55 48.62 4.45
CA ARG A 94 15.28 47.96 4.15
C ARG A 94 15.30 46.47 4.46
N HIS A 95 16.43 45.83 4.24
CA HIS A 95 16.63 44.40 4.45
C HIS A 95 17.31 44.06 5.78
N ALA A 96 17.30 45.00 6.74
CA ALA A 96 17.94 44.82 8.05
C ALA A 96 17.48 43.58 8.84
N GLY A 97 16.24 43.10 8.63
CA GLY A 97 15.68 41.88 9.24
C GLY A 97 15.99 40.58 8.50
N THR A 98 16.71 40.63 7.37
CA THR A 98 17.02 39.42 6.59
C THR A 98 18.16 38.61 7.20
N GLN A 99 18.27 37.35 6.82
CA GLN A 99 19.35 36.47 7.26
C GLN A 99 20.71 36.95 6.79
N VAL A 100 20.80 37.55 5.61
CA VAL A 100 22.08 38.17 5.12
C VAL A 100 22.49 39.33 6.01
N ALA A 101 21.58 40.23 6.38
CA ALA A 101 21.91 41.29 7.31
C ALA A 101 22.37 40.76 8.67
N THR A 102 21.76 39.66 9.12
CA THR A 102 22.16 38.95 10.35
C THR A 102 23.54 38.33 10.20
N LEU A 103 23.83 37.71 9.06
CA LEU A 103 25.17 37.19 8.72
C LEU A 103 26.22 38.30 8.74
N LEU A 104 25.95 39.43 8.05
CA LEU A 104 26.88 40.57 8.02
C LEU A 104 27.14 41.15 9.43
N ARG A 105 26.09 41.27 10.26
CA ARG A 105 26.24 41.71 11.66
C ARG A 105 27.06 40.72 12.51
N SER A 106 26.96 39.41 12.22
CA SER A 106 27.74 38.40 12.98
C SER A 106 29.23 38.51 12.79
N LEU A 107 29.70 39.25 11.77
CA LEU A 107 31.10 39.60 11.57
C LEU A 107 31.60 40.66 12.59
N GLY A 108 30.69 41.34 13.28
CA GLY A 108 30.96 42.14 14.48
C GLY A 108 31.27 43.60 14.23
N SER A 109 31.78 44.00 13.04
CA SER A 109 32.12 45.41 12.76
C SER A 109 32.11 45.71 11.26
N VAL A 110 32.09 47.02 10.91
CA VAL A 110 32.23 47.46 9.51
C VAL A 110 33.57 47.02 8.91
N ASP A 111 34.65 47.09 9.70
CA ASP A 111 35.99 46.66 9.31
C ASP A 111 35.98 45.18 8.91
N ALA A 112 35.36 44.34 9.72
CA ALA A 112 35.27 42.89 9.46
C ALA A 112 34.41 42.58 8.20
N VAL A 113 33.31 43.33 7.97
CA VAL A 113 32.52 43.21 6.74
C VAL A 113 33.30 43.61 5.51
N LEU A 114 34.05 44.70 5.58
CA LEU A 114 34.90 45.15 4.48
C LEU A 114 36.07 44.18 4.23
N THR A 115 36.68 43.62 5.28
CA THR A 115 37.71 42.58 5.14
C THR A 115 37.16 41.33 4.41
N ALA A 116 35.90 40.98 4.64
CA ALA A 116 35.21 39.86 3.99
C ALA A 116 34.43 40.33 2.73
N VAL A 117 34.78 41.46 2.11
CA VAL A 117 33.99 42.07 1.02
C VAL A 117 33.82 41.15 -0.18
N THR A 118 34.80 40.32 -0.49
CA THR A 118 34.74 39.35 -1.59
C THR A 118 33.55 38.40 -1.41
N GLN A 119 33.35 37.86 -0.20
CA GLN A 119 32.26 36.94 0.13
C GLN A 119 30.94 37.70 0.33
N THR A 120 30.96 38.88 0.96
CA THR A 120 29.74 39.64 1.26
C THR A 120 29.11 40.26 0.01
N ALA A 121 29.93 40.78 -0.92
CA ALA A 121 29.48 41.34 -2.19
C ALA A 121 28.79 40.27 -3.08
N ALA A 122 29.30 39.05 -3.07
CA ALA A 122 28.76 37.94 -3.84
C ALA A 122 27.29 37.58 -3.45
N LYS A 123 26.84 37.97 -2.25
CA LYS A 123 25.46 37.81 -1.82
C LYS A 123 24.48 38.73 -2.56
N LEU A 124 24.99 39.75 -3.24
CA LEU A 124 24.23 40.77 -3.93
C LEU A 124 24.48 40.84 -5.42
N SER A 125 25.72 40.48 -5.87
CA SER A 125 26.12 40.52 -7.26
C SER A 125 27.18 39.44 -7.56
N THR A 126 26.93 38.65 -8.60
CA THR A 126 27.86 37.62 -9.07
C THR A 126 28.76 38.09 -10.22
N VAL A 127 28.51 39.27 -10.78
CA VAL A 127 29.18 39.81 -11.95
C VAL A 127 30.38 40.72 -11.62
N THR A 128 30.59 40.96 -10.32
CA THR A 128 31.69 41.84 -9.85
C THR A 128 32.53 41.09 -8.85
N GLU A 129 33.82 41.12 -9.01
CA GLU A 129 34.79 40.71 -8.01
C GLU A 129 35.21 41.94 -7.19
N MET A 130 35.18 41.80 -5.87
CA MET A 130 35.49 42.88 -4.94
C MET A 130 36.54 42.42 -3.93
N ASP A 131 37.55 43.26 -3.69
CA ASP A 131 38.62 43.02 -2.72
C ASP A 131 38.79 44.22 -1.81
N ALA A 132 39.15 43.96 -0.57
CA ALA A 132 39.62 45.00 0.32
C ALA A 132 41.12 45.26 0.10
N VAL A 133 41.46 46.43 -0.40
CA VAL A 133 42.84 46.83 -0.61
C VAL A 133 43.48 47.30 0.70
N GLU A 134 42.76 48.06 1.49
CA GLU A 134 43.17 48.57 2.81
C GLU A 134 41.92 48.62 3.71
N VAL A 135 42.03 48.12 4.95
CA VAL A 135 40.97 48.27 5.97
C VAL A 135 41.63 48.66 7.28
N GLY A 136 41.11 49.74 7.88
CA GLY A 136 41.55 50.22 9.17
C GLY A 136 40.43 50.95 9.91
N PRO A 137 40.62 51.31 11.18
CA PRO A 137 39.58 51.92 11.98
C PRO A 137 38.97 53.17 11.32
N GLY A 138 37.68 53.12 11.00
CA GLY A 138 36.94 54.23 10.39
C GLY A 138 37.22 54.49 8.90
N ARG A 139 38.02 53.66 8.26
CA ARG A 139 38.30 53.78 6.82
C ARG A 139 38.57 52.44 6.15
N GLY A 140 38.23 52.35 4.86
CA GLY A 140 38.57 51.19 4.02
C GLY A 140 38.66 51.59 2.55
N VAL A 141 39.46 50.88 1.79
CA VAL A 141 39.56 51.02 0.34
C VAL A 141 39.18 49.68 -0.30
N VAL A 142 38.17 49.72 -1.14
CA VAL A 142 37.61 48.55 -1.83
C VAL A 142 37.86 48.69 -3.32
N ARG A 143 38.46 47.68 -3.92
CA ARG A 143 38.60 47.51 -5.35
C ARG A 143 37.43 46.67 -5.87
N ALA A 144 36.89 47.07 -7.03
CA ALA A 144 35.87 46.29 -7.73
C ALA A 144 36.18 46.17 -9.22
N VAL A 145 36.13 44.95 -9.75
CA VAL A 145 36.42 44.67 -11.17
C VAL A 145 35.28 43.79 -11.72
N ALA A 146 34.89 44.03 -12.97
CA ALA A 146 33.95 43.12 -13.64
C ALA A 146 34.59 41.75 -13.82
N ARG A 147 33.86 40.71 -13.56
CA ARG A 147 34.27 39.34 -13.89
C ARG A 147 34.30 39.12 -15.42
N ASP A 148 35.05 38.11 -15.87
CA ASP A 148 35.15 37.75 -17.28
C ASP A 148 33.77 37.59 -17.92
N GLY A 149 33.60 38.22 -19.09
CA GLY A 149 32.33 38.25 -19.83
C GLY A 149 31.36 39.38 -19.44
N PHE A 150 31.67 40.18 -18.41
CA PHE A 150 30.87 41.33 -17.97
C PHE A 150 31.59 42.65 -18.11
N SER A 151 30.81 43.70 -18.10
CA SER A 151 31.34 45.08 -18.07
C SER A 151 30.63 45.89 -17.00
N ARG A 152 31.38 46.74 -16.30
CA ARG A 152 30.80 47.68 -15.32
C ARG A 152 29.98 48.74 -16.05
N ARG A 153 28.81 49.07 -15.48
CA ARG A 153 27.95 50.15 -15.98
C ARG A 153 27.83 51.24 -14.91
N GLN A 154 27.67 52.49 -15.33
CA GLN A 154 27.65 53.64 -14.42
C GLN A 154 26.62 53.45 -13.30
N ARG A 155 25.36 53.01 -13.62
CA ARG A 155 24.32 52.78 -12.61
C ARG A 155 24.70 51.71 -11.61
N HIS A 156 25.39 50.67 -12.06
CA HIS A 156 25.88 49.62 -11.19
C HIS A 156 27.00 50.11 -10.26
N CYS A 157 27.92 51.02 -10.74
CA CYS A 157 28.93 51.63 -9.91
C CYS A 157 28.31 52.59 -8.86
N GLU A 158 27.35 53.42 -9.26
CA GLU A 158 26.57 54.28 -8.36
C GLU A 158 25.83 53.48 -7.26
N TRP A 159 25.19 52.40 -7.64
CA TRP A 159 24.53 51.48 -6.68
C TRP A 159 25.53 50.83 -5.73
N THR A 160 26.69 50.35 -6.24
CA THR A 160 27.78 49.80 -5.42
C THR A 160 28.30 50.85 -4.42
N SER A 161 28.51 52.09 -4.85
CA SER A 161 28.90 53.20 -3.97
C SER A 161 27.88 53.43 -2.85
N GLY A 162 26.57 53.35 -3.18
CA GLY A 162 25.48 53.45 -2.20
C GLY A 162 25.45 52.29 -1.21
N LEU A 163 25.68 51.05 -1.67
CA LEU A 163 25.78 49.88 -0.79
C LEU A 163 26.90 50.01 0.23
N LEU A 164 28.09 50.38 -0.23
CA LEU A 164 29.25 50.62 0.64
C LEU A 164 28.94 51.72 1.66
N ALA A 165 28.27 52.80 1.24
CA ALA A 165 27.83 53.86 2.14
C ALA A 165 26.83 53.37 3.21
N GLY A 166 25.99 52.38 2.88
CA GLY A 166 25.00 51.81 3.78
C GLY A 166 25.54 50.79 4.81
N LEU A 167 26.75 50.27 4.66
CA LEU A 167 27.32 49.24 5.54
C LEU A 167 27.28 49.59 7.04
N PRO A 168 27.67 50.82 7.48
CA PRO A 168 27.64 51.18 8.90
C PRO A 168 26.28 51.14 9.54
N ILE A 169 25.17 51.26 8.75
CA ILE A 169 23.82 51.20 9.26
C ILE A 169 23.50 49.84 9.93
N LEU A 170 24.13 48.76 9.45
CA LEU A 170 23.98 47.43 10.06
C LEU A 170 24.45 47.41 11.52
N PHE A 171 25.33 48.32 11.89
CA PHE A 171 25.92 48.46 13.24
C PHE A 171 25.39 49.68 13.99
N GLY A 172 24.29 50.28 13.55
CA GLY A 172 23.68 51.43 14.20
C GLY A 172 24.42 52.76 13.95
N LEU A 173 25.35 52.79 13.01
CA LEU A 173 26.14 53.96 12.68
C LEU A 173 25.50 54.75 11.52
N PRO A 174 25.80 56.06 11.35
CA PRO A 174 25.36 56.82 10.19
C PRO A 174 26.03 56.29 8.89
N LEU A 175 25.45 56.73 7.74
CA LEU A 175 26.01 56.42 6.42
C LEU A 175 27.50 56.79 6.32
N ALA A 176 28.29 55.88 5.73
CA ALA A 176 29.68 56.19 5.38
C ALA A 176 29.72 57.22 4.23
N ARG A 177 30.83 57.95 4.19
CA ARG A 177 31.22 58.75 3.01
C ARG A 177 32.01 57.85 2.06
N VAL A 178 31.52 57.76 0.81
CA VAL A 178 32.18 56.96 -0.22
C VAL A 178 32.61 57.87 -1.37
N HIS A 179 33.88 57.83 -1.72
CA HIS A 179 34.46 58.49 -2.86
C HIS A 179 35.03 57.47 -3.83
N GLU A 180 34.59 57.52 -5.08
CA GLU A 180 35.07 56.67 -6.17
C GLU A 180 36.17 57.46 -6.89
N SER A 181 37.39 56.97 -6.83
CA SER A 181 38.59 57.66 -7.44
C SER A 181 38.94 57.12 -8.82
N GLU A 182 38.53 55.83 -9.12
CA GLU A 182 38.71 55.22 -10.42
C GLU A 182 37.39 54.46 -10.72
N CYS A 183 36.92 54.43 -11.99
CA CYS A 183 35.72 53.83 -12.40
C CYS A 183 35.79 53.12 -13.76
N GLN A 184 35.65 51.78 -13.80
CA GLN A 184 35.67 51.01 -15.06
C GLN A 184 34.61 51.46 -16.06
N ALA A 185 33.46 51.94 -15.60
CA ALA A 185 32.40 52.47 -16.48
C ALA A 185 32.83 53.79 -17.16
N GLN A 186 33.85 54.45 -16.66
CA GLN A 186 34.42 55.67 -17.25
C GLN A 186 35.73 55.39 -18.01
N GLY A 187 36.18 54.12 -18.09
CA GLY A 187 37.34 53.71 -18.86
C GLY A 187 38.59 53.37 -18.05
N ASP A 188 38.54 53.45 -16.73
CA ASP A 188 39.64 53.02 -15.86
C ASP A 188 39.76 51.47 -15.82
N ALA A 189 40.91 50.96 -15.38
CA ALA A 189 41.14 49.51 -15.29
C ALA A 189 40.30 48.80 -14.19
N GLN A 190 39.87 49.56 -13.19
CA GLN A 190 39.13 49.09 -12.01
C GLN A 190 38.24 50.21 -11.49
N CYS A 191 37.30 49.87 -10.56
CA CYS A 191 36.69 50.87 -9.71
C CYS A 191 37.36 50.82 -8.34
N LEU A 192 37.68 52.00 -7.79
CA LEU A 192 38.32 52.13 -6.49
C LEU A 192 37.50 53.05 -5.58
N TYR A 193 36.96 52.46 -4.49
CA TYR A 193 36.07 53.13 -3.54
C TYR A 193 36.81 53.38 -2.21
N SER A 194 36.99 54.65 -1.82
CA SER A 194 37.42 55.04 -0.48
C SER A 194 36.21 55.23 0.41
N VAL A 195 36.07 54.40 1.44
CA VAL A 195 34.93 54.37 2.39
C VAL A 195 35.40 54.91 3.74
N THR A 196 34.72 55.91 4.29
CA THR A 196 35.05 56.47 5.61
C THR A 196 33.82 56.59 6.47
N TRP A 197 33.92 56.10 7.73
CA TRP A 197 32.84 56.15 8.70
C TRP A 197 33.34 56.60 10.07
N ASP A 198 32.44 56.98 10.96
CA ASP A 198 32.80 57.49 12.27
C ASP A 198 33.04 56.32 13.24
N ALA A 199 34.34 56.00 13.47
CA ALA A 199 34.74 54.91 14.36
C ALA A 199 34.63 55.29 15.86
N GLU A 200 34.63 56.57 16.20
CA GLU A 200 34.50 57.01 17.60
C GLU A 200 33.06 56.84 18.09
N LEU A 201 32.09 57.07 17.22
CA LEU A 201 30.70 56.74 17.50
C LEU A 201 30.50 55.22 17.67
N ALA A 202 31.25 54.39 16.96
CA ALA A 202 31.23 52.92 17.14
C ALA A 202 31.80 52.49 18.51
N ALA A 203 32.81 53.16 19.01
CA ALA A 203 33.40 52.90 20.32
C ALA A 203 32.57 53.50 21.48
N SER A 204 31.83 54.60 21.22
CA SER A 204 30.92 55.27 22.16
C SER A 204 29.53 54.59 22.23
N ALA A 205 29.23 53.71 21.34
CA ALA A 205 27.99 52.92 21.31
C ALA A 205 27.84 51.87 22.45
N ALA A 206 28.60 52.04 23.52
CA ALA A 206 28.35 51.40 24.82
C ALA A 206 27.20 52.05 25.61
N ASP A 207 26.34 52.83 24.94
CA ASP A 207 25.08 53.31 25.50
C ASP A 207 24.16 52.09 25.76
N PRO A 208 23.68 51.89 27.01
CA PRO A 208 22.78 50.77 27.35
C PRO A 208 21.54 50.68 26.47
N GLN A 209 21.10 51.79 25.89
CA GLN A 209 19.96 51.86 24.97
C GLN A 209 20.27 51.27 23.60
N GLN A 210 21.47 51.42 23.09
CA GLN A 210 21.93 50.82 21.85
C GLN A 210 22.25 49.32 22.01
N LEU A 211 22.72 48.91 23.20
CA LEU A 211 22.89 47.51 23.58
C LEU A 211 21.52 46.79 23.63
N VAL A 212 20.51 47.47 24.18
CA VAL A 212 19.13 46.96 24.17
C VAL A 212 18.61 46.81 22.73
N THR A 213 18.80 47.80 21.87
CA THR A 213 18.39 47.74 20.47
C THR A 213 19.15 46.63 19.71
N ALA A 214 20.42 46.43 19.98
CA ALA A 214 21.23 45.35 19.39
C ALA A 214 20.75 43.96 19.89
N LEU A 215 20.43 43.87 21.21
CA LEU A 215 19.86 42.66 21.79
C LEU A 215 18.43 42.39 21.27
N GLU A 216 17.57 43.40 21.12
CA GLU A 216 16.25 43.27 20.49
C GLU A 216 16.33 42.78 19.05
N VAL A 217 17.30 43.27 18.28
CA VAL A 217 17.54 42.80 16.92
C VAL A 217 18.07 41.36 16.90
N GLN A 218 18.95 41.00 17.84
CA GLN A 218 19.36 39.59 18.02
C GLN A 218 18.20 38.71 18.43
N LEU A 219 17.37 39.19 19.33
CA LEU A 219 16.17 38.45 19.77
C LEU A 219 15.16 38.28 18.64
N LEU A 220 14.97 39.31 17.81
CA LEU A 220 14.16 39.23 16.60
C LEU A 220 14.74 38.23 15.59
N ALA A 221 16.05 38.23 15.38
CA ALA A 221 16.71 37.26 14.49
C ALA A 221 16.59 35.83 14.99
N VAL A 222 16.74 35.61 16.29
CA VAL A 222 16.50 34.29 16.93
C VAL A 222 15.02 33.93 16.86
N SER A 223 14.10 34.86 17.06
CA SER A 223 12.67 34.65 16.94
C SER A 223 12.25 34.30 15.50
N GLU A 224 12.78 34.97 14.50
CA GLU A 224 12.55 34.65 13.09
C GLU A 224 13.17 33.29 12.72
N ARG A 225 14.35 32.98 13.28
CA ARG A 225 14.98 31.66 13.14
C ARG A 225 14.10 30.55 13.77
N LEU A 226 13.53 30.80 14.95
CA LEU A 226 12.57 29.90 15.61
C LEU A 226 11.26 29.80 14.82
N LYS A 227 10.73 30.91 14.31
CA LYS A 227 9.53 30.89 13.45
C LYS A 227 9.75 30.06 12.18
N GLY A 228 10.93 30.14 11.56
CA GLY A 228 11.31 29.29 10.44
C GLY A 228 11.29 27.81 10.83
N VAL A 229 11.80 27.46 12.01
CA VAL A 229 11.76 26.09 12.55
C VAL A 229 10.34 25.65 12.88
N TYR A 230 9.53 26.52 13.50
CA TYR A 230 8.12 26.20 13.82
C TYR A 230 7.22 26.15 12.58
N ALA A 231 7.48 26.96 11.55
CA ALA A 231 6.72 26.90 10.30
C ALA A 231 6.95 25.59 9.56
N VAL A 232 8.18 25.04 9.62
CA VAL A 232 8.48 23.69 9.06
C VAL A 232 7.80 22.59 9.89
N ALA A 233 7.74 22.74 11.22
CA ALA A 233 7.00 21.79 12.07
C ALA A 233 5.49 21.86 11.81
N GLY A 234 4.97 23.04 11.46
CA GLY A 234 3.55 23.22 11.04
C GLY A 234 3.26 22.59 9.68
N ASP A 235 4.19 22.65 8.76
CA ASP A 235 4.09 22.02 7.42
C ASP A 235 4.04 20.48 7.53
N LEU A 236 4.65 19.88 8.57
CA LEU A 236 4.58 18.44 8.85
C LEU A 236 3.19 17.95 9.31
N VAL A 237 2.34 18.85 9.80
CA VAL A 237 0.99 18.55 10.29
C VAL A 237 -0.07 18.80 9.19
N SER A 238 0.28 19.55 8.15
CA SER A 238 -0.61 19.75 6.99
C SER A 238 -0.59 18.49 6.11
N SER A 239 -1.75 18.16 5.52
CA SER A 239 -1.93 17.04 4.59
C SER A 239 -1.27 17.26 3.22
N GLU A 240 -0.17 18.03 3.17
CA GLU A 240 0.55 18.34 1.95
C GLU A 240 1.43 17.16 1.53
N ASP A 241 1.58 16.99 0.22
CA ASP A 241 2.47 16.00 -0.38
C ASP A 241 3.94 16.27 0.02
N VAL A 242 4.67 15.21 0.30
CA VAL A 242 6.10 15.24 0.67
C VAL A 242 6.95 16.03 -0.34
N GLU A 243 6.66 15.88 -1.62
CA GLU A 243 7.34 16.59 -2.71
C GLU A 243 7.20 18.11 -2.57
N THR A 244 5.99 18.58 -2.28
CA THR A 244 5.70 20.01 -2.06
C THR A 244 6.49 20.55 -0.87
N VAL A 245 6.60 19.78 0.21
CA VAL A 245 7.36 20.20 1.40
C VAL A 245 8.86 20.26 1.10
N LEU A 246 9.40 19.26 0.40
CA LEU A 246 10.82 19.24 0.01
C LEU A 246 11.17 20.41 -0.92
N ARG A 247 10.33 20.74 -1.88
CA ARG A 247 10.47 21.90 -2.76
C ARG A 247 10.53 23.20 -1.96
N ARG A 248 9.63 23.38 -1.00
CA ARG A 248 9.61 24.53 -0.10
C ARG A 248 10.86 24.63 0.78
N ILE A 249 11.44 23.50 1.18
CA ILE A 249 12.72 23.48 1.91
C ILE A 249 13.85 24.06 1.04
N VAL A 250 13.91 23.71 -0.24
CA VAL A 250 14.90 24.26 -1.18
C VAL A 250 14.71 25.77 -1.33
N GLU A 251 13.48 26.23 -1.49
CA GLU A 251 13.16 27.67 -1.60
C GLU A 251 13.62 28.42 -0.35
N ARG A 252 13.30 27.93 0.84
CA ARG A 252 13.71 28.54 2.11
C ARG A 252 15.23 28.47 2.35
N ALA A 253 15.88 27.38 1.93
CA ALA A 253 17.33 27.26 1.98
C ALA A 253 17.98 28.31 1.08
N ALA A 254 17.42 28.58 -0.11
CA ALA A 254 17.88 29.60 -1.03
C ALA A 254 17.72 31.01 -0.47
N ASP A 255 16.66 31.29 0.27
CA ASP A 255 16.47 32.59 0.96
C ASP A 255 17.44 32.77 2.13
N ALA A 256 17.88 31.68 2.75
CA ALA A 256 18.76 31.66 3.90
C ALA A 256 20.25 31.76 3.52
N VAL A 257 20.65 30.98 2.52
CA VAL A 257 21.99 30.91 1.97
C VAL A 257 21.93 31.46 0.56
N ARG A 258 22.10 32.76 0.40
CA ARG A 258 21.93 33.46 -0.88
C ARG A 258 22.97 33.09 -1.93
N ALA A 259 23.02 31.81 -2.28
CA ALA A 259 23.74 31.34 -3.45
C ALA A 259 22.81 31.39 -4.69
N PRO A 260 23.36 31.59 -5.89
CA PRO A 260 22.55 31.59 -7.11
C PRO A 260 21.83 30.26 -7.39
N SER A 261 22.43 29.13 -6.98
CA SER A 261 21.91 27.80 -7.26
C SER A 261 21.80 26.98 -6.00
N HIS A 262 20.65 26.26 -5.85
CA HIS A 262 20.40 25.34 -4.77
C HIS A 262 19.80 24.04 -5.32
N ILE A 263 20.23 22.91 -4.75
CA ILE A 263 19.78 21.58 -5.16
C ILE A 263 19.58 20.73 -3.92
N LEU A 264 18.41 20.07 -3.83
CA LEU A 264 18.15 19.00 -2.87
C LEU A 264 18.02 17.70 -3.67
N ALA A 265 18.96 16.80 -3.46
CA ALA A 265 18.99 15.49 -4.09
C ALA A 265 18.80 14.41 -3.04
N VAL A 266 17.67 13.70 -3.08
CA VAL A 266 17.28 12.72 -2.05
C VAL A 266 16.73 11.43 -2.65
N ARG A 267 16.96 10.31 -1.96
CA ARG A 267 16.34 9.02 -2.20
C ARG A 267 15.54 8.62 -0.96
N PRO A 268 14.22 8.65 -1.02
CA PRO A 268 13.39 8.21 0.09
C PRO A 268 13.66 6.74 0.47
N ASP A 269 13.90 5.87 -0.53
CA ASP A 269 14.28 4.48 -0.37
C ASP A 269 15.57 4.17 -1.15
N PRO A 270 16.47 3.26 -0.71
CA PRO A 270 17.67 2.85 -1.45
C PRO A 270 17.40 2.43 -2.89
N ASP A 271 16.26 1.76 -3.10
CA ASP A 271 15.84 1.26 -4.40
C ASP A 271 15.02 2.28 -5.23
N ALA A 272 14.69 3.45 -4.64
CA ALA A 272 13.97 4.51 -5.31
C ALA A 272 14.89 5.34 -6.24
N GLU A 273 14.30 5.91 -7.27
CA GLU A 273 14.99 6.88 -8.11
C GLU A 273 15.41 8.13 -7.34
N LEU A 274 16.53 8.76 -7.75
CA LEU A 274 17.00 10.00 -7.17
C LEU A 274 16.02 11.13 -7.52
N GLN A 275 15.39 11.69 -6.51
CA GLN A 275 14.55 12.89 -6.64
C GLN A 275 15.44 14.12 -6.50
N VAL A 276 15.34 15.05 -7.46
CA VAL A 276 16.12 16.28 -7.50
C VAL A 276 15.18 17.47 -7.54
N PHE A 277 15.31 18.33 -6.53
CA PHE A 277 14.61 19.61 -6.43
C PHE A 277 15.65 20.70 -6.56
N SER A 278 15.43 21.66 -7.44
CA SER A 278 16.40 22.71 -7.67
C SER A 278 15.75 24.09 -7.74
N ARG A 279 16.52 25.10 -7.36
CA ARG A 279 16.23 26.51 -7.60
C ARG A 279 17.49 27.14 -8.15
N GLY A 280 17.35 27.75 -9.31
CA GLY A 280 18.42 28.52 -9.86
C GLY A 280 19.47 27.80 -10.68
N ILE A 281 19.11 26.66 -11.17
CA ILE A 281 19.93 25.85 -12.07
C ILE A 281 18.98 25.00 -12.93
N ALA A 282 19.35 24.82 -14.20
CA ALA A 282 18.57 23.96 -15.09
C ALA A 282 18.52 22.51 -14.56
N GLU A 283 17.40 21.83 -14.73
CA GLU A 283 17.17 20.47 -14.18
C GLU A 283 18.25 19.47 -14.60
N ARG A 284 18.72 19.56 -15.86
CA ARG A 284 19.77 18.70 -16.38
C ARG A 284 21.09 18.89 -15.63
N ASP A 285 21.47 20.15 -15.36
CA ASP A 285 22.72 20.49 -14.68
C ASP A 285 22.62 20.20 -13.19
N ALA A 286 21.43 20.40 -12.59
CA ALA A 286 21.13 20.02 -11.22
C ALA A 286 21.30 18.51 -11.00
N ARG A 287 20.80 17.68 -11.91
CA ARG A 287 20.97 16.21 -11.86
C ARG A 287 22.45 15.82 -12.00
N THR A 288 23.18 16.46 -12.90
CA THR A 288 24.62 16.19 -13.08
C THR A 288 25.40 16.53 -11.82
N LEU A 289 25.13 17.69 -11.21
CA LEU A 289 25.79 18.12 -9.98
C LEU A 289 25.39 17.25 -8.79
N ALA A 290 24.14 16.82 -8.71
CA ALA A 290 23.65 15.91 -7.69
C ALA A 290 24.36 14.54 -7.75
N HIS A 291 24.58 14.01 -8.95
CA HIS A 291 25.33 12.76 -9.14
C HIS A 291 26.81 12.90 -8.77
N ALA A 292 27.45 13.99 -9.17
CA ALA A 292 28.84 14.26 -8.82
C ALA A 292 29.03 14.43 -7.31
N ALA A 293 28.09 15.11 -6.64
CA ALA A 293 28.09 15.28 -5.20
C ALA A 293 27.88 13.93 -4.47
N ALA A 294 26.98 13.09 -4.95
CA ALA A 294 26.74 11.76 -4.39
C ALA A 294 27.97 10.83 -4.53
N ALA A 295 28.73 10.99 -5.62
CA ALA A 295 29.97 10.26 -5.84
C ALA A 295 31.18 10.81 -5.03
N GLN A 296 31.00 11.89 -4.29
CA GLN A 296 32.07 12.61 -3.57
C GLN A 296 33.25 13.00 -4.47
N GLU A 297 32.95 13.37 -5.70
CA GLU A 297 33.98 13.77 -6.66
C GLU A 297 34.70 15.05 -6.21
N ALA A 298 36.01 15.04 -6.23
CA ALA A 298 36.85 16.23 -5.92
C ALA A 298 36.65 17.40 -6.90
N SER A 299 35.86 17.23 -7.95
CA SER A 299 35.58 18.21 -9.00
C SER A 299 34.59 19.31 -8.61
N LEU A 300 33.99 19.24 -7.42
CA LEU A 300 32.90 20.16 -7.01
C LEU A 300 33.40 21.60 -6.73
N GLY A 301 34.70 21.81 -6.54
CA GLY A 301 35.34 23.13 -6.31
C GLY A 301 34.98 23.79 -4.97
N ASP A 302 35.77 24.76 -4.54
CA ASP A 302 35.59 25.45 -3.24
C ASP A 302 34.31 26.32 -3.18
N SER A 303 33.74 26.65 -4.34
CA SER A 303 32.51 27.47 -4.45
C SER A 303 31.21 26.65 -4.35
N THR A 304 31.30 25.37 -4.01
CA THR A 304 30.14 24.48 -3.82
C THR A 304 30.08 24.01 -2.37
N LEU A 305 28.97 24.32 -1.71
CA LEU A 305 28.68 23.89 -0.35
C LEU A 305 27.74 22.68 -0.39
N VAL A 306 28.23 21.54 0.07
CA VAL A 306 27.43 20.29 0.16
C VAL A 306 27.21 19.95 1.62
N VAL A 307 25.99 19.65 1.96
CA VAL A 307 25.55 19.18 3.31
C VAL A 307 24.73 17.94 3.18
N GLU A 308 25.03 16.95 3.99
CA GLU A 308 24.31 15.68 3.99
C GLU A 308 22.88 15.84 4.54
N VAL A 309 21.91 15.27 3.85
CA VAL A 309 20.52 15.12 4.30
C VAL A 309 20.42 13.77 5.00
N ALA A 310 20.62 13.77 6.31
CA ALA A 310 20.65 12.57 7.11
C ALA A 310 19.96 12.77 8.47
N SER A 311 19.31 11.72 8.94
CA SER A 311 18.78 11.58 10.29
C SER A 311 19.68 10.66 11.13
N SER A 312 19.32 10.43 12.38
CA SER A 312 19.97 9.40 13.22
C SER A 312 19.74 7.96 12.70
N ARG A 313 18.80 7.77 11.81
CA ARG A 313 18.40 6.45 11.28
C ARG A 313 19.00 6.16 9.92
N ARG A 314 19.13 7.22 9.06
CA ARG A 314 19.48 7.02 7.66
C ARG A 314 19.98 8.31 7.01
N ALA A 315 20.86 8.12 6.01
CA ALA A 315 21.21 9.15 5.04
C ALA A 315 20.28 9.06 3.82
N TYR A 316 19.70 10.18 3.44
CA TYR A 316 18.76 10.30 2.33
C TYR A 316 19.37 10.90 1.09
N GLY A 317 20.42 11.69 1.23
CA GLY A 317 21.06 12.41 0.13
C GLY A 317 21.75 13.68 0.55
N GLN A 318 21.67 14.73 -0.28
CA GLN A 318 22.47 15.95 -0.09
C GLN A 318 21.66 17.20 -0.43
N LEU A 319 21.94 18.28 0.31
CA LEU A 319 21.52 19.65 0.01
C LEU A 319 22.75 20.45 -0.39
N ILE A 320 22.70 21.07 -1.58
CA ILE A 320 23.82 21.70 -2.25
C ILE A 320 23.47 23.16 -2.49
N ALA A 321 24.42 24.06 -2.23
CA ALA A 321 24.38 25.45 -2.66
C ALA A 321 25.65 25.76 -3.46
N GLN A 322 25.52 26.51 -4.56
CA GLN A 322 26.64 26.78 -5.45
C GLN A 322 26.73 28.27 -5.82
N TYR A 323 27.95 28.80 -5.74
CA TYR A 323 28.35 30.09 -6.30
C TYR A 323 29.18 29.91 -7.59
N PRO A 324 29.32 30.94 -8.40
CA PRO A 324 30.39 30.99 -9.43
C PRO A 324 31.77 30.76 -8.80
N SER A 325 32.68 30.20 -9.58
CA SER A 325 34.04 29.89 -9.13
C SER A 325 34.75 31.08 -8.45
N GLY A 326 35.53 30.82 -7.40
CA GLY A 326 36.29 31.81 -6.67
C GLY A 326 35.55 32.54 -5.55
N ILE A 327 34.38 32.01 -5.12
CA ILE A 327 33.62 32.56 -4.00
C ILE A 327 33.44 31.48 -2.92
N ASP A 328 33.98 31.77 -1.73
CA ASP A 328 33.84 30.85 -0.57
C ASP A 328 32.59 31.13 0.24
N PHE A 329 32.13 30.10 0.93
CA PHE A 329 31.02 30.18 1.86
C PHE A 329 31.47 30.56 3.27
N PHE A 330 30.65 31.32 3.99
CA PHE A 330 30.84 31.53 5.42
C PHE A 330 30.56 30.27 6.22
N PRO A 331 31.25 30.04 7.35
CA PRO A 331 30.93 28.89 8.25
C PRO A 331 29.45 28.86 8.70
N GLN A 332 28.85 30.04 8.92
CA GLN A 332 27.46 30.19 9.32
C GLN A 332 26.46 29.71 8.23
N GLU A 333 26.84 29.84 6.96
CA GLU A 333 26.02 29.34 5.83
C GLU A 333 25.98 27.83 5.81
N ARG A 334 27.11 27.19 6.13
CA ARG A 334 27.15 25.72 6.29
C ARG A 334 26.25 25.24 7.41
N GLU A 335 26.26 25.93 8.56
CA GLU A 335 25.36 25.60 9.68
C GLU A 335 23.91 25.79 9.30
N MET A 336 23.57 26.89 8.60
CA MET A 336 22.19 27.13 8.15
C MET A 336 21.73 26.11 7.12
N LEU A 337 22.51 25.81 6.11
CA LEU A 337 22.18 24.78 5.13
C LEU A 337 22.01 23.41 5.81
N GLY A 338 22.86 23.11 6.82
CA GLY A 338 22.76 21.92 7.65
C GLY A 338 21.45 21.81 8.43
N LEU A 339 20.89 22.94 8.86
CA LEU A 339 19.59 22.96 9.51
C LEU A 339 18.48 22.56 8.55
N TYR A 340 18.46 23.11 7.33
CA TYR A 340 17.48 22.73 6.30
C TYR A 340 17.64 21.29 5.83
N ALA A 341 18.87 20.78 5.75
CA ALA A 341 19.15 19.38 5.44
C ALA A 341 18.56 18.43 6.52
N LYS A 342 18.71 18.78 7.80
CA LYS A 342 18.09 18.03 8.90
C LYS A 342 16.55 18.07 8.84
N HIS A 343 15.97 19.21 8.42
CA HIS A 343 14.53 19.30 8.23
C HIS A 343 14.05 18.39 7.11
N ALA A 344 14.74 18.38 5.97
CA ALA A 344 14.43 17.48 4.86
C ALA A 344 14.49 16.01 5.31
N ALA A 345 15.51 15.64 6.08
CA ALA A 345 15.63 14.29 6.65
C ALA A 345 14.47 13.95 7.59
N ALA A 346 14.04 14.89 8.45
CA ALA A 346 12.90 14.69 9.36
C ALA A 346 11.57 14.52 8.61
N VAL A 347 11.37 15.27 7.52
CA VAL A 347 10.19 15.12 6.64
C VAL A 347 10.17 13.73 6.01
N LEU A 348 11.31 13.26 5.50
CA LEU A 348 11.44 11.94 4.89
C LEU A 348 11.25 10.82 5.91
N ASP A 349 11.83 10.94 7.13
CA ASP A 349 11.59 9.99 8.24
C ASP A 349 10.10 9.88 8.58
N MET A 350 9.40 11.02 8.67
CA MET A 350 7.98 11.06 8.99
C MET A 350 7.13 10.46 7.87
N ALA A 351 7.44 10.78 6.61
CA ALA A 351 6.74 10.24 5.45
C ALA A 351 6.84 8.72 5.38
N LEU A 352 8.05 8.17 5.57
CA LEU A 352 8.28 6.73 5.62
C LEU A 352 7.54 6.08 6.79
N ALA A 353 7.59 6.67 7.99
CA ALA A 353 6.88 6.16 9.15
C ALA A 353 5.35 6.14 8.96
N LEU A 354 4.79 7.17 8.33
CA LEU A 354 3.38 7.22 7.97
C LEU A 354 3.01 6.16 6.93
N GLN A 355 3.84 5.99 5.91
CA GLN A 355 3.65 4.98 4.88
C GLN A 355 3.69 3.56 5.48
N GLU A 356 4.70 3.25 6.31
CA GLU A 356 4.80 1.98 7.03
C GLU A 356 3.59 1.75 7.95
N SER A 357 3.16 2.80 8.68
CA SER A 357 2.00 2.73 9.55
C SER A 357 0.72 2.46 8.76
N ALA A 358 0.51 3.17 7.65
CA ALA A 358 -0.66 2.97 6.78
C ALA A 358 -0.68 1.55 6.19
N GLN A 359 0.49 1.04 5.80
CA GLN A 359 0.61 -0.32 5.28
C GLN A 359 0.31 -1.38 6.35
N ARG A 360 0.81 -1.19 7.58
CA ARG A 360 0.48 -2.07 8.73
C ARG A 360 -1.01 -2.02 9.07
N HIS A 361 -1.62 -0.83 9.10
CA HIS A 361 -3.07 -0.70 9.33
C HIS A 361 -3.87 -1.45 8.27
N LYS A 362 -3.53 -1.29 7.00
CA LYS A 362 -4.20 -2.00 5.90
C LYS A 362 -4.08 -3.52 6.05
N GLN A 363 -2.92 -4.02 6.51
CA GLN A 363 -2.73 -5.45 6.78
C GLN A 363 -3.61 -5.92 7.94
N VAL A 364 -3.63 -5.19 9.05
CA VAL A 364 -4.47 -5.52 10.22
C VAL A 364 -5.95 -5.50 9.85
N ASP A 365 -6.42 -4.48 9.13
CA ASP A 365 -7.80 -4.38 8.68
C ASP A 365 -8.20 -5.56 7.77
N SER A 366 -7.31 -5.97 6.86
CA SER A 366 -7.52 -7.12 5.99
C SER A 366 -7.65 -8.43 6.79
N LEU A 367 -6.80 -8.63 7.80
CA LEU A 367 -6.85 -9.81 8.67
C LEU A 367 -8.10 -9.81 9.57
N LEU A 368 -8.52 -8.65 10.08
CA LEU A 368 -9.76 -8.51 10.83
C LEU A 368 -10.99 -8.78 9.97
N ALA A 369 -11.03 -8.25 8.75
CA ALA A 369 -12.09 -8.50 7.79
C ALA A 369 -12.20 -10.00 7.45
N LEU A 370 -11.06 -10.67 7.23
CA LEU A 370 -10.98 -12.11 7.05
C LEU A 370 -11.53 -12.85 8.27
N SER A 371 -11.08 -12.53 9.47
CA SER A 371 -11.54 -13.14 10.72
C SER A 371 -13.06 -13.04 10.88
N HIS A 372 -13.63 -11.85 10.63
CA HIS A 372 -15.09 -11.64 10.68
C HIS A 372 -15.83 -12.41 9.59
N ALA A 373 -15.25 -12.49 8.39
CA ALA A 373 -15.85 -13.26 7.30
C ALA A 373 -15.90 -14.78 7.64
N LEU A 374 -14.80 -15.30 8.18
CA LEU A 374 -14.70 -16.70 8.58
C LEU A 374 -15.63 -17.04 9.77
N ALA A 375 -15.75 -16.14 10.75
CA ALA A 375 -16.63 -16.34 11.91
C ALA A 375 -18.14 -16.43 11.56
N LYS A 376 -18.56 -15.89 10.41
CA LYS A 376 -19.94 -15.96 9.92
C LYS A 376 -20.23 -17.20 9.07
N ALA A 377 -19.23 -18.02 8.79
CA ALA A 377 -19.41 -19.25 8.02
C ALA A 377 -20.05 -20.33 8.89
N GLY A 378 -21.04 -20.99 8.34
CA GLY A 378 -21.79 -22.03 9.03
C GLY A 378 -21.32 -23.47 8.75
N THR A 379 -20.51 -23.67 7.70
CA THR A 379 -20.00 -24.98 7.25
C THR A 379 -18.52 -24.88 6.89
N SER A 380 -17.83 -26.02 6.83
CA SER A 380 -16.44 -26.08 6.40
C SER A 380 -16.25 -25.59 4.95
N ALA A 381 -17.20 -25.89 4.06
CA ALA A 381 -17.21 -25.44 2.67
C ALA A 381 -17.25 -23.90 2.58
N GLU A 382 -18.19 -23.26 3.31
CA GLU A 382 -18.27 -21.80 3.35
C GLU A 382 -16.99 -21.15 3.90
N VAL A 383 -16.32 -21.75 4.88
CA VAL A 383 -15.05 -21.26 5.42
C VAL A 383 -13.98 -21.26 4.37
N VAL A 384 -13.80 -22.37 3.63
CA VAL A 384 -12.73 -22.49 2.64
C VAL A 384 -12.97 -21.60 1.41
N GLU A 385 -14.22 -21.43 0.98
CA GLU A 385 -14.60 -20.49 -0.09
C GLU A 385 -14.26 -19.04 0.30
N ARG A 386 -14.65 -18.60 1.49
CA ARG A 386 -14.36 -17.28 2.00
C ARG A 386 -12.85 -17.05 2.19
N LEU A 387 -12.16 -18.08 2.66
CA LEU A 387 -10.70 -18.05 2.78
C LEU A 387 -10.04 -17.83 1.41
N ALA A 388 -10.39 -18.64 0.41
CA ALA A 388 -9.84 -18.52 -0.94
C ALA A 388 -10.12 -17.14 -1.56
N ALA A 389 -11.31 -16.57 -1.34
CA ALA A 389 -11.69 -15.25 -1.84
C ALA A 389 -10.96 -14.09 -1.14
N ALA A 390 -10.55 -14.25 0.12
CA ALA A 390 -9.96 -13.18 0.93
C ALA A 390 -8.43 -13.09 0.81
N VAL A 391 -7.72 -14.20 0.56
CA VAL A 391 -6.25 -14.23 0.48
C VAL A 391 -5.66 -13.25 -0.55
N PRO A 392 -6.29 -12.98 -1.72
CA PRO A 392 -5.77 -12.00 -2.68
C PRO A 392 -5.65 -10.57 -2.15
N SER A 393 -6.38 -10.23 -1.09
CA SER A 393 -6.27 -8.93 -0.42
C SER A 393 -5.03 -8.83 0.50
N VAL A 394 -4.43 -9.97 0.83
CA VAL A 394 -3.28 -10.09 1.75
C VAL A 394 -1.98 -10.34 1.00
N VAL A 395 -2.04 -11.10 -0.10
CA VAL A 395 -0.88 -11.52 -0.88
C VAL A 395 -1.15 -11.33 -2.37
N ASP A 396 -0.19 -10.72 -3.08
CA ASP A 396 -0.26 -10.58 -4.53
C ASP A 396 0.03 -11.92 -5.21
N CYS A 397 -1.03 -12.57 -5.71
CA CYS A 397 -0.98 -13.90 -6.31
C CYS A 397 -1.98 -14.02 -7.46
N ASP A 398 -1.84 -15.07 -8.25
CA ASP A 398 -2.70 -15.34 -9.41
C ASP A 398 -3.68 -16.48 -9.18
N ARG A 399 -3.31 -17.42 -8.31
CA ARG A 399 -4.18 -18.56 -7.91
C ARG A 399 -4.05 -18.87 -6.44
N ILE A 400 -5.16 -19.34 -5.88
CA ILE A 400 -5.27 -19.85 -4.52
C ILE A 400 -6.08 -21.14 -4.57
N SER A 401 -5.68 -22.14 -3.79
CA SER A 401 -6.51 -23.30 -3.54
C SER A 401 -6.41 -23.70 -2.08
N VAL A 402 -7.54 -24.13 -1.53
CA VAL A 402 -7.64 -24.66 -0.17
C VAL A 402 -7.96 -26.12 -0.26
N TRP A 403 -7.13 -26.94 0.35
CA TRP A 403 -7.22 -28.39 0.34
C TRP A 403 -7.46 -28.87 1.76
N LEU A 404 -8.50 -29.68 1.96
CA LEU A 404 -8.76 -30.26 3.27
C LEU A 404 -8.26 -31.70 3.34
N TRP A 405 -7.78 -32.06 4.52
CA TRP A 405 -7.29 -33.38 4.85
C TRP A 405 -8.44 -34.31 5.24
N ASN A 406 -8.48 -35.50 4.65
CA ASN A 406 -9.38 -36.58 5.03
C ASN A 406 -8.59 -37.63 5.83
N ASP A 407 -8.85 -37.70 7.14
CA ASP A 407 -8.17 -38.64 8.03
C ASP A 407 -8.45 -40.12 7.72
N LEU A 408 -9.62 -40.45 7.16
CA LEU A 408 -9.99 -41.81 6.83
C LEU A 408 -9.29 -42.32 5.56
N GLU A 409 -9.25 -41.46 4.53
CA GLU A 409 -8.63 -41.78 3.25
C GLU A 409 -7.14 -41.43 3.23
N GLN A 410 -6.64 -40.70 4.20
CA GLN A 410 -5.26 -40.17 4.25
C GLN A 410 -4.93 -39.39 2.98
N THR A 411 -5.80 -38.48 2.55
CA THR A 411 -5.67 -37.73 1.31
C THR A 411 -6.04 -36.26 1.50
N LEU A 412 -5.51 -35.39 0.64
CA LEU A 412 -5.95 -34.01 0.46
C LEU A 412 -6.88 -33.91 -0.75
N ARG A 413 -7.97 -33.20 -0.59
CA ARG A 413 -8.93 -32.86 -1.66
C ARG A 413 -9.10 -31.35 -1.76
N SER A 414 -9.10 -30.82 -2.98
CA SER A 414 -9.39 -29.42 -3.23
C SER A 414 -10.86 -29.14 -2.88
N GLN A 415 -11.10 -28.13 -2.05
CA GLN A 415 -12.45 -27.73 -1.63
C GLN A 415 -12.85 -26.37 -2.19
N ALA A 416 -11.89 -25.46 -2.38
CA ALA A 416 -12.14 -24.14 -2.96
C ALA A 416 -10.92 -23.67 -3.73
N SER A 417 -11.17 -22.90 -4.78
CA SER A 417 -10.12 -22.24 -5.56
C SER A 417 -10.55 -20.84 -5.99
N TRP A 418 -9.57 -19.93 -6.03
CA TRP A 418 -9.72 -18.58 -6.57
C TRP A 418 -8.66 -18.33 -7.65
N ARG A 419 -9.01 -17.56 -8.68
CA ARG A 419 -8.12 -17.19 -9.79
C ARG A 419 -8.31 -15.74 -10.16
N ARG A 420 -7.22 -15.06 -10.50
CA ARG A 420 -7.23 -13.66 -10.95
C ARG A 420 -7.90 -13.53 -12.34
N THR A 421 -7.64 -14.47 -13.24
CA THR A 421 -8.22 -14.56 -14.58
C THR A 421 -9.14 -15.77 -14.70
N PRO A 422 -10.44 -15.59 -15.03
CA PRO A 422 -11.41 -16.68 -15.12
C PRO A 422 -11.13 -17.69 -16.26
N GLU A 423 -10.38 -17.29 -17.29
CA GLU A 423 -10.18 -18.06 -18.53
C GLU A 423 -9.11 -19.16 -18.43
N ALA A 424 -8.41 -19.30 -17.33
CA ALA A 424 -7.38 -20.31 -17.14
C ALA A 424 -7.99 -21.72 -16.95
N VAL A 425 -7.81 -22.54 -17.97
CA VAL A 425 -8.40 -23.88 -18.15
C VAL A 425 -7.68 -24.93 -17.30
N ALA A 426 -8.04 -25.17 -16.07
CA ALA A 426 -8.00 -26.49 -15.41
C ALA A 426 -8.71 -26.43 -14.07
N ASP A 427 -9.73 -27.21 -13.90
CA ASP A 427 -10.37 -27.44 -12.62
C ASP A 427 -9.51 -28.40 -11.79
N LEU A 428 -9.32 -28.06 -10.51
CA LEU A 428 -8.64 -28.90 -9.53
C LEU A 428 -9.63 -29.84 -8.79
N GLY A 429 -10.93 -29.79 -9.13
CA GLY A 429 -11.99 -30.47 -8.39
C GLY A 429 -11.80 -31.99 -8.23
N ASP A 430 -11.15 -32.63 -9.22
CA ASP A 430 -10.93 -34.08 -9.21
C ASP A 430 -9.52 -34.49 -8.73
N VAL A 431 -8.67 -33.53 -8.38
CA VAL A 431 -7.30 -33.82 -7.93
C VAL A 431 -7.33 -34.27 -6.47
N VAL A 432 -6.85 -35.48 -6.22
CA VAL A 432 -6.63 -36.06 -4.89
C VAL A 432 -5.12 -36.23 -4.70
N ILE A 433 -4.60 -35.74 -3.59
CA ILE A 433 -3.16 -35.84 -3.28
C ILE A 433 -2.99 -36.74 -2.06
N ALA A 434 -2.20 -37.80 -2.22
CA ALA A 434 -1.84 -38.69 -1.12
C ALA A 434 -0.36 -38.50 -0.73
N PRO A 435 0.06 -38.81 0.51
CA PRO A 435 1.43 -38.64 0.97
C PRO A 435 2.45 -39.39 0.12
N GLN A 436 2.09 -40.53 -0.46
CA GLN A 436 2.97 -41.30 -1.35
C GLN A 436 3.23 -40.60 -2.70
N ASP A 437 2.40 -39.63 -3.09
CA ASP A 437 2.51 -38.97 -4.40
C ASP A 437 3.57 -37.88 -4.40
N THR A 438 3.83 -37.28 -3.24
CA THR A 438 4.77 -36.15 -3.11
C THR A 438 5.52 -36.17 -1.79
N PRO A 439 6.87 -36.15 -1.83
CA PRO A 439 7.72 -35.99 -0.64
C PRO A 439 7.42 -34.70 0.14
N GLY A 440 7.01 -33.61 -0.56
CA GLY A 440 6.63 -32.36 0.04
C GLY A 440 5.48 -32.50 1.04
N LEU A 441 4.44 -33.28 0.69
CA LEU A 441 3.32 -33.54 1.61
C LEU A 441 3.75 -34.39 2.82
N GLN A 442 4.61 -35.39 2.62
CA GLN A 442 5.16 -36.16 3.75
C GLN A 442 5.93 -35.28 4.72
N HIS A 443 6.78 -34.42 4.21
CA HIS A 443 7.54 -33.45 5.02
C HIS A 443 6.59 -32.50 5.76
N MET A 444 5.58 -31.98 5.09
CA MET A 444 4.61 -31.07 5.69
C MET A 444 3.77 -31.73 6.79
N LEU A 445 3.43 -33.02 6.62
CA LEU A 445 2.72 -33.78 7.66
C LEU A 445 3.57 -33.99 8.92
N SER A 446 4.91 -34.09 8.79
CA SER A 446 5.83 -34.25 9.93
C SER A 446 6.22 -32.93 10.57
N GLU A 447 6.68 -31.96 9.77
CA GLU A 447 7.31 -30.73 10.27
C GLU A 447 6.35 -29.56 10.45
N ARG A 448 5.18 -29.59 9.78
CA ARG A 448 4.18 -28.50 9.83
C ARG A 448 4.72 -27.13 9.38
N GLN A 449 5.70 -27.11 8.47
CA GLN A 449 6.36 -25.91 7.96
C GLN A 449 5.85 -25.56 6.55
N PRO A 450 5.80 -24.28 6.17
CA PRO A 450 5.54 -23.86 4.80
C PRO A 450 6.61 -24.40 3.83
N LEU A 451 6.18 -24.70 2.61
CA LEU A 451 7.06 -25.12 1.52
C LEU A 451 6.95 -24.16 0.35
N PHE A 452 8.06 -23.94 -0.33
CA PHE A 452 8.13 -23.16 -1.56
C PHE A 452 8.66 -24.04 -2.70
N PHE A 453 8.04 -23.90 -3.86
CA PHE A 453 8.39 -24.59 -5.09
C PHE A 453 8.47 -23.59 -6.23
N ASP A 454 9.46 -23.76 -7.09
CA ASP A 454 9.63 -23.02 -8.34
C ASP A 454 9.92 -23.98 -9.50
N SER A 455 10.32 -23.45 -10.64
CA SER A 455 10.63 -24.22 -11.83
C SER A 455 11.80 -25.21 -11.67
N SER A 456 12.57 -25.11 -10.58
CA SER A 456 13.70 -26.00 -10.27
C SER A 456 13.32 -27.17 -9.36
N THR A 457 12.02 -27.33 -9.00
CA THR A 457 11.58 -28.36 -8.05
C THR A 457 11.88 -29.78 -8.52
N GLU A 458 12.45 -30.59 -7.63
CA GLU A 458 12.71 -32.04 -7.84
C GLU A 458 11.45 -32.88 -7.54
N ASP A 459 10.41 -32.34 -6.91
CA ASP A 459 9.16 -33.04 -6.67
C ASP A 459 8.40 -33.22 -7.99
N SER A 460 8.42 -34.43 -8.53
CA SER A 460 7.87 -34.74 -9.85
C SER A 460 6.36 -34.48 -9.94
N PHE A 461 5.61 -34.74 -8.85
CA PHE A 461 4.18 -34.48 -8.80
C PHE A 461 3.89 -32.97 -8.81
N VAL A 462 4.58 -32.22 -7.95
CA VAL A 462 4.41 -30.76 -7.86
C VAL A 462 4.86 -30.11 -9.17
N GLY A 463 5.99 -30.54 -9.77
CA GLY A 463 6.46 -30.02 -11.05
C GLY A 463 5.49 -30.25 -12.21
N GLN A 464 4.85 -31.43 -12.27
CA GLN A 464 3.80 -31.71 -13.27
C GLN A 464 2.55 -30.85 -13.04
N LEU A 465 2.14 -30.67 -11.77
CA LEU A 465 1.02 -29.84 -11.42
C LEU A 465 1.29 -28.37 -11.78
N MET A 466 2.47 -27.85 -11.46
CA MET A 466 2.89 -26.49 -11.82
C MET A 466 2.88 -26.29 -13.34
N SER A 467 3.44 -27.22 -14.09
CA SER A 467 3.46 -27.14 -15.56
C SER A 467 2.05 -27.19 -16.17
N ARG A 468 1.18 -28.09 -15.66
CA ARG A 468 -0.21 -28.22 -16.13
C ARG A 468 -1.05 -26.94 -15.87
N LEU A 469 -0.70 -26.20 -14.84
CA LEU A 469 -1.44 -25.00 -14.39
C LEU A 469 -0.73 -23.69 -14.72
N ASP A 470 0.35 -23.73 -15.53
CA ASP A 470 1.19 -22.57 -15.90
C ASP A 470 1.70 -21.77 -14.68
N MET A 471 2.08 -22.47 -13.61
CA MET A 471 2.60 -21.85 -12.40
C MET A 471 4.12 -21.76 -12.47
N VAL A 472 4.70 -20.58 -12.20
CA VAL A 472 6.15 -20.37 -12.10
C VAL A 472 6.69 -20.44 -10.69
N ALA A 473 5.83 -20.16 -9.70
CA ALA A 473 6.14 -20.36 -8.28
C ALA A 473 4.88 -20.75 -7.50
N LEU A 474 5.07 -21.54 -6.45
CA LEU A 474 4.04 -22.08 -5.58
C LEU A 474 4.52 -22.07 -4.13
N THR A 475 3.75 -21.44 -3.25
CA THR A 475 3.92 -21.52 -1.80
C THR A 475 2.78 -22.33 -1.21
N VAL A 476 3.13 -23.31 -0.37
CA VAL A 476 2.17 -24.18 0.32
C VAL A 476 2.31 -23.98 1.81
N VAL A 477 1.20 -23.69 2.48
CA VAL A 477 1.16 -23.39 3.92
C VAL A 477 0.23 -24.38 4.60
N PRO A 478 0.66 -25.05 5.68
CA PRO A 478 -0.17 -25.98 6.42
C PRO A 478 -1.24 -25.25 7.23
N ILE A 479 -2.45 -25.78 7.24
CA ILE A 479 -3.55 -25.34 8.10
C ILE A 479 -3.60 -26.29 9.29
N VAL A 480 -3.26 -25.80 10.47
CA VAL A 480 -3.13 -26.60 11.69
C VAL A 480 -3.92 -25.98 12.83
N ALA A 481 -4.77 -26.76 13.49
CA ALA A 481 -5.45 -26.35 14.71
C ALA A 481 -5.16 -27.32 15.85
N ARG A 482 -4.69 -26.78 16.99
CA ARG A 482 -4.40 -27.57 18.20
C ARG A 482 -3.52 -28.82 17.94
N GLY A 483 -2.55 -28.69 17.00
CA GLY A 483 -1.66 -29.78 16.61
C GLY A 483 -2.23 -30.74 15.57
N ALA A 484 -3.53 -30.69 15.24
CA ALA A 484 -4.13 -31.47 14.18
C ALA A 484 -3.91 -30.79 12.81
N PHE A 485 -3.50 -31.57 11.81
CA PHE A 485 -3.39 -31.11 10.42
C PHE A 485 -4.79 -31.15 9.78
N LEU A 486 -5.27 -30.00 9.34
CA LEU A 486 -6.61 -29.87 8.74
C LEU A 486 -6.55 -29.79 7.21
N GLY A 487 -5.38 -29.43 6.65
CA GLY A 487 -5.20 -29.26 5.22
C GLY A 487 -4.09 -28.32 4.88
N ILE A 488 -4.12 -27.78 3.66
CA ILE A 488 -3.14 -26.82 3.14
C ILE A 488 -3.81 -25.66 2.42
N LEU A 489 -3.17 -24.50 2.49
CA LEU A 489 -3.41 -23.35 1.63
C LEU A 489 -2.30 -23.28 0.60
N THR A 490 -2.64 -23.27 -0.68
CA THR A 490 -1.68 -23.10 -1.77
C THR A 490 -1.87 -21.75 -2.44
N VAL A 491 -0.77 -21.05 -2.68
CA VAL A 491 -0.74 -19.74 -3.34
C VAL A 491 0.28 -19.80 -4.46
N SER A 492 -0.09 -19.41 -5.69
CA SER A 492 0.80 -19.48 -6.84
C SER A 492 0.72 -18.25 -7.73
N VAL A 493 1.80 -18.05 -8.52
CA VAL A 493 1.93 -17.03 -9.55
C VAL A 493 2.29 -17.66 -10.89
N CYS A 494 1.82 -17.02 -11.98
CA CYS A 494 1.96 -17.52 -13.36
C CYS A 494 2.98 -16.73 -14.18
N ASP A 495 3.47 -15.57 -13.68
CA ASP A 495 4.36 -14.68 -14.44
C ASP A 495 5.71 -14.47 -13.74
N ARG A 496 5.74 -13.86 -12.57
CA ARG A 496 6.95 -13.42 -11.87
C ARG A 496 7.14 -14.18 -10.56
N PRO A 497 8.10 -15.10 -10.49
CA PRO A 497 8.34 -15.89 -9.29
C PRO A 497 8.75 -15.03 -8.09
N GLU A 498 9.33 -13.83 -8.33
CA GLU A 498 9.75 -12.88 -7.29
C GLU A 498 8.61 -12.45 -6.37
N ARG A 499 7.35 -12.48 -6.87
CA ARG A 499 6.14 -12.14 -6.10
C ARG A 499 5.88 -13.10 -4.93
N LEU A 500 6.39 -14.33 -5.00
CA LEU A 500 6.22 -15.37 -3.97
C LEU A 500 7.55 -15.87 -3.39
N LEU A 501 8.67 -15.18 -3.63
CA LEU A 501 9.92 -15.54 -2.96
C LEU A 501 9.73 -15.56 -1.44
N PRO A 502 10.21 -16.63 -0.77
CA PRO A 502 9.98 -16.80 0.67
C PRO A 502 10.73 -15.73 1.47
N SER A 503 10.07 -14.62 1.72
CA SER A 503 10.49 -13.62 2.67
C SER A 503 9.83 -13.89 4.03
N SER A 504 10.46 -13.43 5.11
CA SER A 504 9.87 -13.54 6.46
C SER A 504 8.46 -12.92 6.53
N ASP A 505 8.25 -11.79 5.88
CA ASP A 505 6.97 -11.08 5.83
C ASP A 505 5.89 -11.84 5.04
N LEU A 506 6.21 -12.40 3.87
CA LEU A 506 5.26 -13.21 3.10
C LEU A 506 4.82 -14.46 3.85
N LEU A 507 5.79 -15.19 4.40
CA LEU A 507 5.51 -16.42 5.15
C LEU A 507 4.73 -16.13 6.43
N GLU A 508 5.03 -15.05 7.14
CA GLU A 508 4.30 -14.62 8.33
C GLU A 508 2.85 -14.28 7.99
N ARG A 509 2.60 -13.53 6.91
CA ARG A 509 1.24 -13.21 6.44
C ARG A 509 0.45 -14.45 6.07
N LEU A 510 1.00 -15.35 5.27
CA LEU A 510 0.32 -16.58 4.85
C LEU A 510 0.06 -17.53 6.02
N THR A 511 1.03 -17.68 6.92
CA THR A 511 0.88 -18.46 8.14
C THR A 511 -0.18 -17.86 9.07
N GLY A 512 -0.23 -16.54 9.19
CA GLY A 512 -1.26 -15.80 9.93
C GLY A 512 -2.66 -16.06 9.36
N VAL A 513 -2.82 -16.02 8.05
CA VAL A 513 -4.08 -16.35 7.37
C VAL A 513 -4.51 -17.81 7.65
N ALA A 514 -3.58 -18.75 7.52
CA ALA A 514 -3.85 -20.18 7.80
C ALA A 514 -4.24 -20.39 9.28
N ALA A 515 -3.55 -19.71 10.19
CA ALA A 515 -3.84 -19.78 11.63
C ALA A 515 -5.22 -19.20 11.98
N LEU A 516 -5.68 -18.14 11.31
CA LEU A 516 -7.03 -17.59 11.48
C LEU A 516 -8.10 -18.50 10.91
N ALA A 517 -7.82 -19.19 9.79
CA ALA A 517 -8.76 -20.10 9.15
C ALA A 517 -8.91 -21.43 9.91
N ALA A 518 -7.87 -21.92 10.53
CA ALA A 518 -7.83 -23.25 11.15
C ALA A 518 -8.93 -23.49 12.20
N PRO A 519 -9.19 -22.59 13.18
CA PRO A 519 -10.30 -22.79 14.12
C PRO A 519 -11.67 -22.75 13.47
N ALA A 520 -11.84 -21.91 12.42
CA ALA A 520 -13.10 -21.81 11.69
C ALA A 520 -13.37 -23.09 10.89
N ILE A 521 -12.37 -23.63 10.20
CA ILE A 521 -12.46 -24.91 9.48
C ILE A 521 -12.79 -26.04 10.46
N GLN A 522 -12.09 -26.10 11.60
CA GLN A 522 -12.36 -27.11 12.64
C GLN A 522 -13.79 -27.03 13.15
N THR A 523 -14.29 -25.82 13.42
CA THR A 523 -15.66 -25.59 13.87
C THR A 523 -16.67 -25.99 12.79
N GLY A 524 -16.44 -25.57 11.54
CA GLY A 524 -17.27 -25.94 10.40
C GLY A 524 -17.35 -27.45 10.22
N HIS A 525 -16.21 -28.15 10.32
CA HIS A 525 -16.17 -29.60 10.24
C HIS A 525 -16.96 -30.28 11.36
N LEU A 526 -16.89 -29.79 12.59
CA LEU A 526 -17.70 -30.28 13.69
C LEU A 526 -19.20 -30.05 13.46
N VAL A 527 -19.56 -28.89 12.93
CA VAL A 527 -20.97 -28.59 12.58
C VAL A 527 -21.47 -29.53 11.48
N ASP A 528 -20.66 -29.77 10.45
CA ASP A 528 -21.01 -30.70 9.36
C ASP A 528 -21.17 -32.12 9.89
N GLN A 529 -20.28 -32.60 10.78
CA GLN A 529 -20.43 -33.90 11.45
C GLN A 529 -21.69 -33.97 12.33
N LEU A 530 -22.01 -32.90 13.08
CA LEU A 530 -23.23 -32.86 13.89
C LEU A 530 -24.49 -32.87 13.02
N ARG A 531 -24.49 -32.12 11.91
CA ARG A 531 -25.58 -32.12 10.93
C ARG A 531 -25.78 -33.52 10.33
N HIS A 532 -24.67 -34.17 9.94
CA HIS A 532 -24.72 -35.53 9.41
C HIS A 532 -25.28 -36.50 10.44
N LYS A 533 -24.80 -36.49 11.68
CA LYS A 533 -25.34 -37.34 12.77
C LYS A 533 -26.79 -37.02 13.09
N ALA A 534 -27.19 -35.75 12.99
CA ALA A 534 -28.61 -35.37 13.23
C ALA A 534 -29.55 -35.82 12.12
N SER A 535 -29.07 -36.01 10.89
CA SER A 535 -29.88 -36.34 9.70
C SER A 535 -29.70 -37.78 9.20
N HIS A 536 -28.72 -38.54 9.74
CA HIS A 536 -28.46 -39.92 9.30
C HIS A 536 -28.62 -40.94 10.45
N ASP A 537 -28.95 -42.17 10.11
CA ASP A 537 -29.08 -43.29 11.04
C ASP A 537 -27.71 -43.90 11.35
N GLY A 538 -27.35 -43.98 12.62
CA GLY A 538 -26.04 -44.44 13.06
C GLY A 538 -25.71 -45.91 12.77
N LEU A 539 -26.71 -46.76 12.44
CA LEU A 539 -26.52 -48.17 12.13
C LEU A 539 -26.28 -48.41 10.63
N THR A 540 -27.05 -47.71 9.78
CA THR A 540 -27.09 -47.95 8.34
C THR A 540 -26.37 -46.89 7.53
N GLY A 541 -26.08 -45.70 8.11
CA GLY A 541 -25.57 -44.54 7.38
C GLY A 541 -26.59 -43.86 6.46
N LEU A 542 -27.80 -44.37 6.32
CA LEU A 542 -28.88 -43.78 5.53
C LEU A 542 -29.49 -42.57 6.24
N LEU A 543 -30.33 -41.80 5.55
CA LEU A 543 -31.09 -40.73 6.18
C LEU A 543 -31.91 -41.30 7.36
N ASN A 544 -31.92 -40.61 8.48
CA ASN A 544 -32.84 -40.89 9.58
C ASN A 544 -34.19 -40.19 9.35
N ARG A 545 -35.10 -40.29 10.31
CA ARG A 545 -36.45 -39.66 10.23
C ARG A 545 -36.36 -38.12 10.03
N VAL A 546 -35.35 -37.47 10.59
CA VAL A 546 -35.15 -36.01 10.44
C VAL A 546 -34.66 -35.70 9.02
N GLY A 547 -33.63 -36.41 8.57
CA GLY A 547 -33.07 -36.27 7.20
C GLY A 547 -34.14 -36.61 6.14
N PHE A 548 -34.90 -37.69 6.32
CA PHE A 548 -36.03 -38.01 5.45
C PHE A 548 -36.99 -36.82 5.29
N ARG A 549 -37.39 -36.21 6.42
CA ARG A 549 -38.32 -35.08 6.37
C ARG A 549 -37.76 -33.90 5.64
N GLN A 550 -36.49 -33.54 5.89
CA GLN A 550 -35.82 -32.43 5.21
C GLN A 550 -35.72 -32.65 3.69
N HIS A 551 -35.33 -33.84 3.25
CA HIS A 551 -35.22 -34.15 1.82
C HIS A 551 -36.60 -34.21 1.16
N MET A 552 -37.61 -34.71 1.86
CA MET A 552 -38.98 -34.70 1.38
C MET A 552 -39.55 -33.30 1.21
N ASP A 553 -39.34 -32.43 2.21
CA ASP A 553 -39.76 -31.02 2.15
C ASP A 553 -39.04 -30.29 0.98
N THR A 554 -37.74 -30.57 0.78
CA THR A 554 -36.94 -30.01 -0.35
C THR A 554 -37.47 -30.53 -1.69
N ALA A 555 -37.70 -31.83 -1.85
CA ALA A 555 -38.22 -32.42 -3.08
C ALA A 555 -39.58 -31.82 -3.46
N LEU A 556 -40.49 -31.63 -2.50
CA LEU A 556 -41.79 -31.00 -2.75
C LEU A 556 -41.66 -29.48 -3.07
N ALA A 557 -40.72 -28.77 -2.45
CA ALA A 557 -40.51 -27.35 -2.70
C ALA A 557 -39.89 -27.10 -4.10
N THR A 558 -39.03 -28.01 -4.58
CA THR A 558 -38.41 -27.93 -5.91
C THR A 558 -39.31 -28.49 -7.03
N ALA A 559 -40.28 -29.32 -6.69
CA ALA A 559 -41.27 -29.83 -7.62
C ALA A 559 -42.18 -28.67 -8.11
N GLY A 560 -41.79 -27.97 -9.18
CA GLY A 560 -42.59 -26.94 -9.86
C GLY A 560 -43.82 -27.55 -10.58
N ALA A 561 -44.65 -26.69 -11.21
CA ALA A 561 -45.82 -27.11 -11.92
C ALA A 561 -45.47 -28.15 -13.03
N GLY A 562 -45.90 -29.39 -12.83
CA GLY A 562 -45.68 -30.51 -13.76
C GLY A 562 -44.68 -31.58 -13.31
N HIS A 563 -43.95 -31.36 -12.19
CA HIS A 563 -43.08 -32.38 -11.60
C HIS A 563 -43.82 -33.17 -10.50
N ARG A 564 -43.51 -34.42 -10.41
CA ARG A 564 -44.14 -35.37 -9.43
C ARG A 564 -43.04 -35.96 -8.55
N VAL A 565 -43.36 -36.21 -7.30
CA VAL A 565 -42.47 -36.84 -6.32
C VAL A 565 -43.05 -38.16 -5.87
N GLY A 566 -42.28 -39.23 -5.98
CA GLY A 566 -42.66 -40.55 -5.48
C GLY A 566 -42.15 -40.79 -4.06
N LEU A 567 -42.90 -41.53 -3.28
CA LEU A 567 -42.51 -42.00 -1.96
C LEU A 567 -42.81 -43.50 -1.84
N LEU A 568 -41.81 -44.28 -1.46
CA LEU A 568 -41.99 -45.67 -1.09
C LEU A 568 -41.76 -45.85 0.40
N PHE A 569 -42.59 -46.68 1.04
CA PHE A 569 -42.38 -47.23 2.37
C PHE A 569 -42.07 -48.72 2.27
N VAL A 570 -41.07 -49.18 3.02
CA VAL A 570 -40.60 -50.56 3.02
C VAL A 570 -40.49 -51.04 4.46
N ASP A 571 -41.07 -52.21 4.75
CA ASP A 571 -41.07 -52.86 6.06
C ASP A 571 -40.62 -54.34 5.91
N LEU A 572 -39.63 -54.75 6.74
CA LEU A 572 -39.15 -56.14 6.70
C LEU A 572 -40.12 -57.11 7.32
N ASN A 573 -40.52 -58.10 6.57
CA ASN A 573 -41.48 -59.11 7.03
C ASN A 573 -40.85 -60.03 8.09
N ASP A 574 -41.50 -60.16 9.26
CA ASP A 574 -41.07 -61.03 10.35
C ASP A 574 -39.69 -60.78 10.92
N PHE A 575 -39.13 -59.50 10.80
CA PHE A 575 -37.81 -59.09 11.32
C PHE A 575 -37.65 -59.44 12.81
N LYS A 576 -38.69 -59.27 13.63
CA LYS A 576 -38.63 -59.62 15.03
C LYS A 576 -38.21 -61.08 15.24
N ARG A 577 -38.68 -62.01 14.38
CA ARG A 577 -38.33 -63.42 14.46
C ARG A 577 -36.80 -63.64 14.19
N VAL A 578 -36.21 -62.86 13.36
CA VAL A 578 -34.75 -62.91 13.15
C VAL A 578 -34.01 -62.51 14.44
N ASN A 579 -34.43 -61.43 15.13
CA ASN A 579 -33.90 -61.08 16.42
C ASN A 579 -34.06 -62.14 17.48
N ASP A 580 -35.29 -62.73 17.54
CA ASP A 580 -35.64 -63.75 18.55
C ASP A 580 -34.85 -65.06 18.32
N LEU A 581 -34.49 -65.41 17.07
CA LEU A 581 -33.78 -66.65 16.73
C LEU A 581 -32.26 -66.51 16.69
N TYR A 582 -31.74 -65.36 16.22
CA TYR A 582 -30.32 -65.20 15.90
C TYR A 582 -29.67 -64.09 16.72
N GLY A 583 -30.44 -63.43 17.58
CA GLY A 583 -29.94 -62.33 18.41
C GLY A 583 -29.94 -60.98 17.72
N HIS A 584 -29.85 -59.90 18.53
CA HIS A 584 -29.87 -58.51 18.04
C HIS A 584 -28.72 -58.18 17.11
N ASP A 585 -27.52 -58.76 17.30
CA ASP A 585 -26.36 -58.53 16.43
C ASP A 585 -26.62 -58.99 15.00
N ALA A 586 -27.34 -60.15 14.82
CA ALA A 586 -27.75 -60.61 13.52
C ALA A 586 -28.84 -59.73 12.90
N GLY A 587 -29.78 -59.23 13.72
CA GLY A 587 -30.75 -58.24 13.27
C GLY A 587 -30.08 -56.92 12.81
N ASP A 588 -29.14 -56.40 13.56
CA ASP A 588 -28.40 -55.19 13.21
C ASP A 588 -27.61 -55.36 11.91
N GLN A 589 -26.98 -56.53 11.69
CA GLN A 589 -26.30 -56.81 10.44
C GLN A 589 -27.27 -56.91 9.26
N LEU A 590 -28.44 -57.57 9.46
CA LEU A 590 -29.49 -57.63 8.45
C LEU A 590 -30.00 -56.24 8.07
N ILE A 591 -30.17 -55.34 9.03
CA ILE A 591 -30.58 -53.96 8.80
C ILE A 591 -29.48 -53.19 7.98
N ARG A 592 -28.22 -53.38 8.29
CA ARG A 592 -27.10 -52.78 7.48
C ARG A 592 -27.11 -53.26 6.04
N GLU A 593 -27.21 -54.59 5.86
CA GLU A 593 -27.27 -55.21 4.54
C GLU A 593 -28.51 -54.79 3.75
N THR A 594 -29.66 -54.66 4.43
CA THR A 594 -30.89 -54.14 3.84
C THR A 594 -30.69 -52.70 3.36
N GLY A 595 -30.13 -51.85 4.21
CA GLY A 595 -29.83 -50.45 3.86
C GLY A 595 -28.92 -50.34 2.64
N ALA A 596 -27.81 -51.07 2.63
CA ALA A 596 -26.88 -51.11 1.49
C ALA A 596 -27.54 -51.62 0.20
N ARG A 597 -28.39 -52.64 0.31
CA ARG A 597 -29.11 -53.23 -0.84
C ARG A 597 -30.16 -52.27 -1.40
N LEU A 598 -30.91 -51.56 -0.53
CA LEU A 598 -31.89 -50.55 -0.95
C LEU A 598 -31.19 -49.37 -1.65
N ASP A 599 -30.08 -48.91 -1.10
CA ASP A 599 -29.28 -47.83 -1.70
C ASP A 599 -28.75 -48.25 -3.08
N GLY A 600 -28.26 -49.49 -3.21
CA GLY A 600 -27.74 -50.02 -4.47
C GLY A 600 -28.77 -50.22 -5.59
N VAL A 601 -30.09 -50.33 -5.30
CA VAL A 601 -31.15 -50.42 -6.30
C VAL A 601 -31.80 -49.09 -6.64
N CYS A 602 -31.47 -48.04 -5.91
CA CYS A 602 -31.93 -46.68 -6.14
C CYS A 602 -31.08 -45.99 -7.26
N ARG A 603 -31.67 -45.02 -7.95
CA ARG A 603 -30.98 -44.21 -8.97
C ARG A 603 -30.18 -43.10 -8.30
N GLY A 604 -29.18 -42.58 -8.98
CA GLY A 604 -28.53 -41.33 -8.55
C GLY A 604 -29.55 -40.20 -8.46
N GLY A 605 -29.76 -39.67 -7.26
CA GLY A 605 -30.77 -38.67 -6.97
C GLY A 605 -31.94 -39.18 -6.11
N ASP A 606 -32.23 -40.52 -6.05
CA ASP A 606 -33.15 -41.10 -5.07
C ASP A 606 -32.51 -41.04 -3.67
N HIS A 607 -33.34 -40.94 -2.61
CA HIS A 607 -32.83 -40.89 -1.24
C HIS A 607 -33.44 -41.99 -0.41
N VAL A 608 -32.60 -42.83 0.20
CA VAL A 608 -33.02 -43.90 1.09
C VAL A 608 -32.90 -43.45 2.54
N ALA A 609 -33.91 -43.74 3.31
CA ALA A 609 -33.99 -43.42 4.74
C ALA A 609 -34.37 -44.63 5.57
N ARG A 610 -33.86 -44.74 6.80
CA ARG A 610 -34.35 -45.63 7.84
C ARG A 610 -35.14 -44.83 8.86
N LEU A 611 -36.42 -45.13 9.01
CA LEU A 611 -37.33 -44.40 9.89
C LEU A 611 -37.31 -44.89 11.34
N GLY A 612 -36.86 -46.13 11.55
CA GLY A 612 -36.67 -46.77 12.84
C GLY A 612 -37.00 -48.27 12.78
N GLY A 613 -36.34 -49.08 13.61
CA GLY A 613 -36.54 -50.52 13.61
C GLY A 613 -36.25 -51.16 12.24
N ASP A 614 -37.26 -51.77 11.64
CA ASP A 614 -37.26 -52.47 10.34
C ASP A 614 -37.94 -51.65 9.21
N GLU A 615 -38.25 -50.37 9.48
CA GLU A 615 -38.94 -49.48 8.54
C GLU A 615 -37.97 -48.62 7.75
N PHE A 616 -38.09 -48.63 6.41
CA PHE A 616 -37.31 -47.80 5.47
C PHE A 616 -38.29 -46.98 4.60
N ALA A 617 -37.78 -45.87 4.07
CA ALA A 617 -38.47 -45.05 3.08
C ALA A 617 -37.52 -44.69 1.93
N ILE A 618 -38.08 -44.55 0.73
CA ILE A 618 -37.31 -44.10 -0.46
C ILE A 618 -38.04 -42.91 -1.07
N ILE A 619 -37.34 -41.80 -1.21
CA ILE A 619 -37.83 -40.60 -1.89
C ILE A 619 -37.34 -40.65 -3.34
N LEU A 620 -38.27 -40.49 -4.28
CA LEU A 620 -38.03 -40.37 -5.71
C LEU A 620 -38.32 -38.91 -6.12
N PRO A 621 -37.35 -38.01 -6.13
CA PRO A 621 -37.59 -36.56 -6.29
C PRO A 621 -38.19 -36.19 -7.64
N GLU A 622 -37.92 -36.97 -8.67
CA GLU A 622 -38.38 -36.73 -10.04
C GLU A 622 -39.04 -37.99 -10.61
N VAL A 623 -40.38 -37.94 -10.77
CA VAL A 623 -41.18 -38.99 -11.34
C VAL A 623 -42.04 -38.40 -12.45
N ASN A 624 -42.03 -39.02 -13.62
CA ASN A 624 -42.84 -38.57 -14.76
C ASN A 624 -44.16 -39.28 -14.90
N ALA A 625 -44.22 -40.52 -14.41
CA ALA A 625 -45.40 -41.35 -14.51
C ALA A 625 -45.53 -42.33 -13.32
N ASP A 626 -46.76 -42.79 -12.99
CA ASP A 626 -47.02 -43.77 -11.93
C ASP A 626 -46.30 -45.10 -12.16
N GLU A 627 -46.03 -45.42 -13.42
CA GLU A 627 -45.25 -46.57 -13.84
C GLU A 627 -43.86 -46.59 -13.25
N GLU A 628 -43.21 -45.39 -13.09
CA GLU A 628 -41.88 -45.30 -12.53
C GLU A 628 -41.87 -45.65 -11.03
N VAL A 629 -42.90 -45.24 -10.30
CA VAL A 629 -43.05 -45.61 -8.87
C VAL A 629 -43.31 -47.11 -8.75
N ARG A 630 -44.18 -47.68 -9.59
CA ARG A 630 -44.40 -49.12 -9.67
C ARG A 630 -43.14 -49.90 -10.04
N ALA A 631 -42.38 -49.42 -11.02
CA ALA A 631 -41.10 -50.01 -11.36
C ALA A 631 -40.08 -49.95 -10.22
N ALA A 632 -40.06 -48.86 -9.45
CA ALA A 632 -39.22 -48.74 -8.25
C ALA A 632 -39.68 -49.72 -7.16
N GLN A 633 -40.98 -49.86 -6.91
CA GLN A 633 -41.50 -50.86 -5.99
C GLN A 633 -41.07 -52.29 -6.39
N GLU A 634 -41.13 -52.61 -7.68
CA GLU A 634 -40.75 -53.94 -8.16
C GLU A 634 -39.24 -54.16 -8.07
N ARG A 635 -38.40 -53.17 -8.36
CA ARG A 635 -36.96 -53.27 -8.12
C ARG A 635 -36.65 -53.50 -6.65
N VAL A 636 -37.33 -52.80 -5.73
CA VAL A 636 -37.17 -53.01 -4.29
C VAL A 636 -37.60 -54.44 -3.92
N ARG A 637 -38.76 -54.93 -4.37
CA ARG A 637 -39.20 -56.33 -4.09
C ARG A 637 -38.22 -57.35 -4.63
N SER A 638 -37.72 -57.15 -5.87
CA SER A 638 -36.75 -58.04 -6.49
C SER A 638 -35.43 -58.08 -5.72
N ALA A 639 -35.03 -57.01 -5.07
CA ALA A 639 -33.84 -56.98 -4.23
C ALA A 639 -33.92 -57.89 -3.01
N PHE A 640 -35.13 -58.25 -2.56
CA PHE A 640 -35.34 -59.18 -1.45
C PHE A 640 -35.49 -60.64 -1.88
N SER A 641 -35.44 -60.95 -3.17
CA SER A 641 -35.50 -62.34 -3.66
C SER A 641 -34.19 -63.09 -3.37
N GLU A 642 -33.07 -62.43 -3.24
CA GLU A 642 -31.79 -63.02 -2.89
C GLU A 642 -31.59 -63.05 -1.37
N PRO A 643 -31.03 -64.14 -0.81
CA PRO A 643 -30.71 -64.20 0.61
C PRO A 643 -29.74 -63.14 1.07
N PHE A 644 -29.84 -62.72 2.33
CA PHE A 644 -28.89 -61.82 3.00
C PHE A 644 -27.78 -62.62 3.69
N ALA A 645 -26.53 -62.19 3.51
CA ALA A 645 -25.41 -62.81 4.19
C ALA A 645 -25.23 -62.19 5.59
N VAL A 646 -25.70 -62.87 6.62
CA VAL A 646 -25.67 -62.40 8.01
C VAL A 646 -24.92 -63.40 8.89
N ASN A 647 -23.77 -62.97 9.47
CA ASN A 647 -22.93 -63.85 10.33
C ASN A 647 -22.59 -65.20 9.71
N GLY A 648 -22.38 -65.28 8.39
CA GLY A 648 -22.10 -66.49 7.66
C GLY A 648 -23.31 -67.36 7.35
N LEU A 649 -24.53 -66.89 7.70
CA LEU A 649 -25.81 -67.56 7.38
C LEU A 649 -26.45 -66.86 6.18
N ALA A 650 -27.15 -67.60 5.35
CA ALA A 650 -27.97 -67.08 4.27
C ALA A 650 -29.44 -66.97 4.78
N LEU A 651 -29.87 -65.77 5.10
CA LEU A 651 -31.23 -65.49 5.60
C LEU A 651 -32.13 -64.96 4.49
N SER A 652 -33.25 -65.65 4.23
CA SER A 652 -34.24 -65.14 3.30
C SER A 652 -35.33 -64.42 4.10
N ILE A 653 -35.53 -63.15 3.81
CA ILE A 653 -36.53 -62.28 4.39
C ILE A 653 -37.18 -61.46 3.29
N GLY A 654 -38.54 -61.38 3.32
CA GLY A 654 -39.26 -60.52 2.39
C GLY A 654 -39.49 -59.12 2.93
N ALA A 655 -39.89 -58.23 2.06
CA ALA A 655 -40.27 -56.88 2.43
C ALA A 655 -41.68 -56.57 1.87
N SER A 656 -42.44 -55.78 2.62
CA SER A 656 -43.68 -55.17 2.17
C SER A 656 -43.45 -53.76 1.71
N VAL A 657 -43.95 -53.43 0.51
CA VAL A 657 -43.59 -52.14 -0.18
C VAL A 657 -44.89 -51.44 -0.57
N GLY A 658 -45.11 -50.24 -0.01
CA GLY A 658 -46.17 -49.33 -0.37
C GLY A 658 -45.70 -48.07 -1.04
N GLY A 659 -46.45 -47.51 -1.95
CA GLY A 659 -46.05 -46.27 -2.66
C GLY A 659 -47.15 -45.23 -2.70
N GLY A 660 -46.74 -43.99 -2.89
CA GLY A 660 -47.59 -42.84 -3.14
C GLY A 660 -46.90 -41.82 -4.05
N VAL A 661 -47.70 -41.06 -4.78
CA VAL A 661 -47.22 -40.03 -5.74
C VAL A 661 -47.83 -38.69 -5.39
N TRP A 662 -46.98 -37.68 -5.18
CA TRP A 662 -47.41 -36.29 -5.09
C TRP A 662 -47.53 -35.68 -6.50
N PRO A 663 -48.57 -34.87 -6.80
CA PRO A 663 -49.64 -34.41 -5.90
C PRO A 663 -50.87 -35.34 -5.84
N ASP A 664 -50.93 -36.43 -6.60
CA ASP A 664 -52.12 -37.23 -6.83
C ASP A 664 -52.62 -37.97 -5.56
N ASP A 665 -51.71 -38.49 -4.76
CA ASP A 665 -52.00 -39.25 -3.53
C ASP A 665 -51.93 -38.39 -2.24
N GLY A 666 -51.76 -37.08 -2.39
CA GLY A 666 -51.72 -36.11 -1.28
C GLY A 666 -51.06 -34.82 -1.63
N HIS A 667 -51.49 -33.70 -1.00
CA HIS A 667 -50.91 -32.34 -1.21
C HIS A 667 -49.94 -31.93 -0.11
N THR A 668 -49.77 -32.75 0.91
CA THR A 668 -48.81 -32.52 2.01
C THR A 668 -47.96 -33.76 2.25
N VAL A 669 -46.75 -33.55 2.80
CA VAL A 669 -45.88 -34.66 3.23
C VAL A 669 -46.64 -35.69 4.09
N LYS A 670 -47.46 -35.20 5.02
CA LYS A 670 -48.23 -36.06 5.94
C LYS A 670 -49.24 -36.92 5.22
N GLU A 671 -49.94 -36.42 4.20
CA GLU A 671 -50.91 -37.16 3.41
C GLU A 671 -50.23 -38.23 2.56
N LEU A 672 -49.13 -37.88 1.91
CA LEU A 672 -48.35 -38.79 1.09
C LEU A 672 -47.77 -39.95 1.92
N ILE A 673 -47.19 -39.63 3.11
CA ILE A 673 -46.71 -40.64 4.07
C ILE A 673 -47.85 -41.60 4.43
N ARG A 674 -49.02 -41.08 4.82
CA ARG A 674 -50.20 -41.91 5.19
C ARG A 674 -50.66 -42.81 4.04
N ARG A 675 -50.57 -42.29 2.80
CA ARG A 675 -50.98 -43.09 1.61
C ARG A 675 -50.00 -44.24 1.36
N ALA A 676 -48.68 -43.95 1.38
CA ALA A 676 -47.65 -44.96 1.18
C ALA A 676 -47.63 -46.01 2.30
N ASP A 677 -47.81 -45.60 3.56
CA ASP A 677 -47.93 -46.48 4.72
C ASP A 677 -49.17 -47.39 4.61
N THR A 678 -50.35 -46.83 4.23
CA THR A 678 -51.56 -47.61 4.01
C THR A 678 -51.39 -48.66 2.91
N ALA A 679 -50.69 -48.28 1.82
CA ALA A 679 -50.39 -49.20 0.73
C ALA A 679 -49.45 -50.34 1.17
N MET A 680 -48.42 -50.02 1.97
CA MET A 680 -47.51 -51.00 2.55
C MET A 680 -48.22 -52.00 3.49
N TYR A 681 -49.12 -51.51 4.35
CA TYR A 681 -49.94 -52.39 5.21
C TYR A 681 -50.81 -53.31 4.42
N ALA A 682 -51.38 -52.88 3.28
CA ALA A 682 -52.15 -53.74 2.39
C ALA A 682 -51.28 -54.86 1.78
N ASP A 683 -50.06 -54.46 1.27
CA ASP A 683 -49.07 -55.41 0.74
C ASP A 683 -48.61 -56.40 1.82
N LYS A 684 -48.45 -56.00 3.07
CA LYS A 684 -48.11 -56.86 4.21
C LYS A 684 -49.19 -57.85 4.53
N ALA A 685 -50.49 -57.49 4.42
CA ALA A 685 -51.61 -58.37 4.64
C ALA A 685 -51.70 -59.41 3.53
N ASP A 686 -51.47 -59.08 2.28
CA ASP A 686 -51.51 -60.01 1.15
C ASP A 686 -50.30 -60.98 1.19
N ASN A 687 -49.11 -60.56 1.50
CA ASN A 687 -47.92 -61.38 1.73
C ASN A 687 -48.16 -62.42 2.86
N ARG A 688 -48.82 -62.03 3.94
CA ARG A 688 -49.22 -63.01 5.01
C ARG A 688 -50.25 -64.04 4.56
N ARG A 689 -51.22 -63.65 3.70
CA ARG A 689 -52.21 -64.58 3.15
C ARG A 689 -51.56 -65.59 2.22
N GLU A 690 -50.65 -65.19 1.36
CA GLU A 690 -49.89 -66.04 0.46
C GLU A 690 -49.01 -67.04 1.23
N LEU A 691 -48.29 -66.57 2.27
CA LEU A 691 -47.50 -67.44 3.14
C LEU A 691 -48.34 -68.43 3.91
N THR A 692 -49.60 -68.09 4.28
CA THR A 692 -50.55 -68.96 4.96
C THR A 692 -51.15 -69.96 3.98
N ALA A 693 -51.47 -69.56 2.75
CA ALA A 693 -51.94 -70.42 1.69
C ALA A 693 -50.88 -71.44 1.22
N ALA A 694 -49.61 -71.01 1.12
CA ALA A 694 -48.48 -71.88 0.77
C ALA A 694 -48.15 -72.92 1.89
N ARG A 695 -48.64 -72.74 3.09
CA ARG A 695 -48.48 -73.66 4.26
C ARG A 695 -49.58 -74.67 4.45
N LEU A 696 -50.52 -74.83 3.51
CA LEU A 696 -51.52 -75.91 3.50
C LEU A 696 -51.12 -77.03 2.52
N PRO A 697 -50.29 -78.05 2.90
CA PRO A 697 -50.19 -79.26 2.14
C PRO A 697 -51.34 -80.15 2.56
N ASP A 698 -52.04 -80.81 1.59
CA ASP A 698 -53.01 -81.86 1.78
C ASP A 698 -52.48 -83.00 2.69
N ALA A 699 -52.88 -83.01 3.94
CA ALA A 699 -52.63 -84.12 4.83
C ALA A 699 -53.66 -85.20 4.59
N HIS A 700 -53.46 -85.99 3.54
CA HIS A 700 -54.10 -87.31 3.49
C HIS A 700 -53.41 -88.23 4.49
N LEU A 701 -54.05 -88.37 5.67
CA LEU A 701 -53.81 -89.45 6.61
C LEU A 701 -54.21 -90.80 5.97
N THR A 702 -53.20 -91.55 5.52
CA THR A 702 -53.37 -92.99 5.32
C THR A 702 -52.95 -93.69 6.62
N THR A 703 -53.93 -94.22 7.35
CA THR A 703 -53.70 -95.13 8.47
C THR A 703 -53.13 -96.44 7.99
N PRO A 704 -52.09 -96.98 8.60
CA PRO A 704 -51.70 -98.40 8.38
C PRO A 704 -52.53 -99.27 9.27
N THR A 705 -53.21 -100.27 8.66
CA THR A 705 -53.86 -101.41 9.32
C THR A 705 -52.83 -102.33 9.94
N PRO A 706 -53.15 -102.95 11.13
CA PRO A 706 -52.20 -103.86 11.81
C PRO A 706 -52.28 -105.28 11.26
N GLY A 707 -51.12 -105.94 11.11
CA GLY A 707 -50.89 -107.29 10.85
C GLY A 707 -49.49 -107.69 11.36
#